data_8c437b0c50138aef8c337cf6588f2a69
#
_entry.id   8c437b0c50138aef8c337cf6588f2a69
#
_cell.length_a   1.000
_cell.length_b   1.000
_cell.length_c   1.000
_cell.angle_alpha   90.00
_cell.angle_beta   90.00
_cell.angle_gamma   90.00
#
_symmetry.space_group_name_H-M   'P 1'
#
loop_
_entity.id
_entity.type
_entity.pdbx_description
1 polymer ?
#
loop_
_entity_poly.entity_id
_entity_poly.type
_entity_poly.pdbx_seq_one_letter_code
_entity_poly.pdbx_strand_id
1 'polypeptide(L)'
;MDNAASLIASAAARHLFVSNPEHADRVTGHAFPTQAAAQRILQLLPDIGPQQLVMHIGAGSGYLSAILAKVAARVFAIERNDLLARTASAHFSQLNISNIEVITTDTNLATPSCAQCPLILATCILTSLEHILPVLSEDGFLATLEDDKDHVSNLVLYQKQQGQLQRVNNLGWVDFSRRLADMVIDLGYVDDITLQAAKREALQNAEPLIHAINRKKQLKNRTLFEAVAKERQLPLLDYEGLIQQVDAELFRQFSRTFLDRSHALPVNIADNKLLVVTDNPDADLAELAVMNGNGEIRLALLTPEDFNRLWTQLDVSTKAQVRAQSEQTKASETADTDNKSSAVNPYLVSLYDALLMEAISEHASDIHLECYQRHTRIRLRIDGDLQDMTHFQVSMADLAGLINVIKIRAELDIGERRLPQGGRSQVKHNLHQYDLRIQTQPSLHAEHIVIRLLKQTGRALTMADLGMTVRITSMYQRLLNNPAGLVLVVGPTGSGKSTTLYAGLQQLADDGKRKAITVEDPIEYSIDNIQQTRVRADIGFDFPDALRAFVRQDPDVILVGEIRDHPTALEAARASQTGHLVLSTLHCNDAVDAIQRLRDLDIHPNSIASELLAVMAQRLAKRICPDCKQPAEPDAAIVAELFPEEVPANFRCFAGKGCNRCNGRGTLGQIAVFEFMLVNTDIRNAISQQKTATELRWQALDGGMITMRDSALNLVVEGIIPLSELPKVLLQERMAPEQRGGTRQPL
;
A
#
# COMPACT_ATOMS: atom_id res chain seq x y z
N MET A 1 -4.97 19.36 9.28
CA MET A 1 -4.11 18.62 8.32
C MET A 1 -4.80 17.43 7.68
N ASP A 2 -5.88 16.90 8.23
CA ASP A 2 -6.66 15.80 7.64
C ASP A 2 -7.53 16.19 6.43
N ASN A 3 -7.52 17.47 6.07
CA ASN A 3 -8.42 18.02 5.04
C ASN A 3 -7.90 17.86 3.60
N ALA A 4 -6.59 17.76 3.37
CA ALA A 4 -6.04 17.74 2.01
C ALA A 4 -6.31 16.42 1.26
N ALA A 5 -6.23 15.27 1.94
CA ALA A 5 -6.54 13.96 1.35
C ALA A 5 -8.05 13.81 1.06
N SER A 6 -8.90 14.32 1.96
CA SER A 6 -10.36 14.39 1.79
C SER A 6 -10.75 15.35 0.67
N LEU A 7 -10.06 16.47 0.54
CA LEU A 7 -10.27 17.45 -0.53
C LEU A 7 -9.91 16.92 -1.91
N ILE A 8 -8.87 16.10 -2.01
CA ILE A 8 -8.45 15.47 -3.27
C ILE A 8 -9.37 14.31 -3.64
N ALA A 9 -9.81 13.51 -2.66
CA ALA A 9 -10.80 12.46 -2.89
C ALA A 9 -12.17 13.01 -3.32
N SER A 10 -12.53 14.23 -2.86
CA SER A 10 -13.75 14.96 -3.28
C SER A 10 -13.53 15.87 -4.48
N ALA A 11 -12.29 16.11 -4.90
CA ALA A 11 -11.98 16.81 -6.13
C ALA A 11 -12.37 15.93 -7.31
N ALA A 12 -13.01 16.52 -8.30
CA ALA A 12 -13.30 15.86 -9.54
C ALA A 12 -12.07 15.10 -10.02
N ALA A 13 -12.27 13.84 -10.38
CA ALA A 13 -11.18 12.96 -10.74
C ALA A 13 -10.31 13.60 -11.84
N ARG A 14 -9.00 13.52 -11.72
CA ARG A 14 -8.02 14.13 -12.62
C ARG A 14 -8.30 13.87 -14.11
N HIS A 15 -8.91 12.71 -14.45
CA HIS A 15 -9.29 12.38 -15.82
C HIS A 15 -10.30 13.35 -16.46
N LEU A 16 -11.00 14.17 -15.67
CA LEU A 16 -11.90 15.20 -16.18
C LEU A 16 -11.15 16.45 -16.66
N PHE A 17 -9.90 16.66 -16.24
CA PHE A 17 -9.05 17.78 -16.65
C PHE A 17 -8.03 17.43 -17.72
N VAL A 18 -7.81 16.15 -17.95
CA VAL A 18 -6.83 15.66 -18.91
C VAL A 18 -7.51 14.56 -19.70
N SER A 19 -7.72 14.76 -20.97
CA SER A 19 -8.39 13.81 -21.88
C SER A 19 -7.69 12.44 -21.98
N ASN A 20 -6.47 12.37 -21.49
CA ASN A 20 -5.74 11.13 -21.27
C ASN A 20 -4.84 11.31 -20.03
N PRO A 21 -5.04 10.52 -18.94
CA PRO A 21 -4.24 10.66 -17.71
C PRO A 21 -2.73 10.42 -17.91
N GLU A 22 -2.32 9.91 -19.07
CA GLU A 22 -0.93 9.65 -19.42
C GLU A 22 -0.30 10.78 -20.25
N HIS A 23 -1.05 11.82 -20.64
CA HIS A 23 -0.52 12.91 -21.48
C HIS A 23 -0.31 14.19 -20.67
N ALA A 24 0.92 14.74 -20.74
CA ALA A 24 1.14 16.16 -20.60
C ALA A 24 0.44 16.90 -21.76
N ASP A 25 0.07 18.14 -21.56
CA ASP A 25 -0.55 18.91 -22.62
C ASP A 25 0.37 19.05 -23.84
N ARG A 26 -0.13 18.61 -24.99
CA ARG A 26 0.61 18.61 -26.26
C ARG A 26 0.95 20.03 -26.75
N VAL A 27 0.23 21.04 -26.27
CA VAL A 27 0.30 22.39 -26.85
C VAL A 27 1.39 23.27 -26.19
N THR A 28 1.72 23.04 -24.92
CA THR A 28 2.59 23.95 -24.18
C THR A 28 3.86 23.32 -23.63
N GLY A 29 3.94 22.00 -23.65
CA GLY A 29 5.07 21.27 -23.06
C GLY A 29 5.17 21.38 -21.53
N HIS A 30 4.15 21.91 -20.85
CA HIS A 30 4.11 21.92 -19.40
C HIS A 30 3.55 20.63 -18.86
N ALA A 31 4.27 19.99 -17.94
CA ALA A 31 3.79 18.85 -17.21
C ALA A 31 2.76 19.32 -16.18
N PHE A 32 1.58 18.67 -16.16
CA PHE A 32 0.63 18.87 -15.08
C PHE A 32 1.07 18.10 -13.84
N PRO A 33 0.93 18.67 -12.64
CA PRO A 33 1.25 17.94 -11.44
C PRO A 33 0.46 16.63 -11.40
N THR A 34 1.15 15.54 -11.11
CA THR A 34 0.48 14.27 -10.81
C THR A 34 -0.40 14.45 -9.58
N GLN A 35 -1.36 13.54 -9.36
CA GLN A 35 -2.19 13.60 -8.15
C GLN A 35 -1.32 13.62 -6.88
N ALA A 36 -0.22 12.87 -6.85
CA ALA A 36 0.73 12.85 -5.74
C ALA A 36 1.48 14.18 -5.60
N ALA A 37 1.91 14.80 -6.70
CA ALA A 37 2.55 16.12 -6.68
C ALA A 37 1.56 17.21 -6.22
N ALA A 38 0.32 17.19 -6.68
CA ALA A 38 -0.71 18.12 -6.22
C ALA A 38 -0.99 17.97 -4.71
N GLN A 39 -1.04 16.73 -4.20
CA GLN A 39 -1.16 16.45 -2.76
C GLN A 39 0.00 17.04 -1.97
N ARG A 40 1.22 16.80 -2.44
CA ARG A 40 2.43 17.31 -1.79
C ARG A 40 2.47 18.83 -1.77
N ILE A 41 2.14 19.48 -2.89
CA ILE A 41 2.07 20.94 -2.95
C ILE A 41 1.10 21.48 -1.90
N LEU A 42 -0.12 20.93 -1.83
CA LEU A 42 -1.14 21.38 -0.88
C LEU A 42 -0.77 21.15 0.58
N GLN A 43 -0.03 20.07 0.88
CA GLN A 43 0.47 19.79 2.24
C GLN A 43 1.58 20.75 2.69
N LEU A 44 2.32 21.29 1.73
CA LEU A 44 3.47 22.16 1.97
C LEU A 44 3.09 23.64 1.99
N LEU A 45 1.93 24.01 1.42
CA LEU A 45 1.45 25.37 1.43
C LEU A 45 0.98 25.80 2.84
N PRO A 46 1.06 27.08 3.19
CA PRO A 46 0.41 27.62 4.38
C PRO A 46 -1.10 27.31 4.40
N ASP A 47 -1.69 27.25 5.59
CA ASP A 47 -3.12 27.00 5.76
C ASP A 47 -3.93 28.06 5.00
N ILE A 48 -4.79 27.60 4.07
CA ILE A 48 -5.67 28.45 3.27
C ILE A 48 -7.02 28.52 3.97
N GLY A 49 -7.40 29.72 4.40
CA GLY A 49 -8.71 29.95 5.01
C GLY A 49 -9.83 30.13 3.96
N PRO A 50 -11.08 29.78 4.30
CA PRO A 50 -12.23 29.84 3.38
C PRO A 50 -12.64 31.26 2.96
N GLN A 51 -12.02 32.29 3.51
CA GLN A 51 -12.20 33.69 3.15
C GLN A 51 -11.05 34.27 2.34
N GLN A 52 -10.02 33.47 2.04
CA GLN A 52 -8.82 33.95 1.39
C GLN A 52 -8.91 33.90 -0.13
N LEU A 53 -8.22 34.84 -0.78
CA LEU A 53 -7.99 34.86 -2.22
C LEU A 53 -6.70 34.11 -2.51
N VAL A 54 -6.69 33.28 -3.55
CA VAL A 54 -5.50 32.57 -4.02
C VAL A 54 -5.27 32.87 -5.49
N MET A 55 -4.03 33.12 -5.85
CA MET A 55 -3.62 33.25 -7.25
C MET A 55 -2.78 32.03 -7.64
N HIS A 56 -3.14 31.37 -8.72
CA HIS A 56 -2.40 30.25 -9.29
C HIS A 56 -1.86 30.62 -10.66
N ILE A 57 -0.54 30.76 -10.77
CA ILE A 57 0.16 31.11 -12.00
C ILE A 57 0.67 29.83 -12.66
N GLY A 58 0.42 29.65 -13.96
CA GLY A 58 0.68 28.43 -14.69
C GLY A 58 -0.44 27.40 -14.48
N ALA A 59 -1.68 27.85 -14.58
CA ALA A 59 -2.85 27.05 -14.22
C ALA A 59 -3.06 25.82 -15.12
N GLY A 60 -2.52 25.81 -16.32
CA GLY A 60 -2.65 24.71 -17.28
C GLY A 60 -4.12 24.39 -17.58
N SER A 61 -4.48 23.10 -17.54
CA SER A 61 -5.88 22.64 -17.71
C SER A 61 -6.80 22.90 -16.52
N GLY A 62 -6.30 23.51 -15.45
CA GLY A 62 -7.07 23.96 -14.30
C GLY A 62 -7.18 22.96 -13.14
N TYR A 63 -6.55 21.78 -13.20
CA TYR A 63 -6.70 20.74 -12.18
C TYR A 63 -6.36 21.23 -10.76
N LEU A 64 -5.18 21.83 -10.56
CA LEU A 64 -4.76 22.34 -9.24
C LEU A 64 -5.59 23.55 -8.82
N SER A 65 -5.97 24.43 -9.76
CA SER A 65 -6.88 25.54 -9.50
C SER A 65 -8.24 25.08 -8.99
N ALA A 66 -8.79 23.97 -9.55
CA ALA A 66 -10.06 23.39 -9.10
C ALA A 66 -9.98 22.86 -7.67
N ILE A 67 -8.82 22.32 -7.28
CA ILE A 67 -8.60 21.85 -5.91
C ILE A 67 -8.49 23.05 -4.95
N LEU A 68 -7.73 24.08 -5.31
CA LEU A 68 -7.60 25.31 -4.53
C LEU A 68 -8.95 26.02 -4.32
N ALA A 69 -9.83 25.97 -5.32
CA ALA A 69 -11.18 26.58 -5.24
C ALA A 69 -12.10 25.95 -4.20
N LYS A 70 -11.78 24.75 -3.70
CA LYS A 70 -12.57 24.12 -2.63
C LYS A 70 -12.24 24.63 -1.24
N VAL A 71 -11.08 25.24 -1.08
CA VAL A 71 -10.59 25.75 0.22
C VAL A 71 -10.53 27.27 0.28
N ALA A 72 -10.41 27.95 -0.87
CA ALA A 72 -10.30 29.39 -0.98
C ALA A 72 -11.65 30.05 -1.30
N ALA A 73 -11.82 31.31 -0.93
CA ALA A 73 -12.99 32.10 -1.30
C ALA A 73 -13.08 32.32 -2.81
N ARG A 74 -11.96 32.61 -3.44
CA ARG A 74 -11.83 32.79 -4.88
C ARG A 74 -10.44 32.45 -5.34
N VAL A 75 -10.33 31.85 -6.53
CA VAL A 75 -9.05 31.51 -7.17
C VAL A 75 -8.92 32.29 -8.47
N PHE A 76 -7.80 32.98 -8.66
CA PHE A 76 -7.40 33.56 -9.93
C PHE A 76 -6.44 32.62 -10.63
N ALA A 77 -6.88 31.97 -11.69
CA ALA A 77 -6.11 31.00 -12.47
C ALA A 77 -5.49 31.71 -13.69
N ILE A 78 -4.19 31.95 -13.64
CA ILE A 78 -3.47 32.65 -14.69
C ILE A 78 -2.79 31.64 -15.61
N GLU A 79 -3.11 31.72 -16.90
CA GLU A 79 -2.52 30.86 -17.93
C GLU A 79 -2.19 31.68 -19.17
N ARG A 80 -0.96 31.58 -19.68
CA ARG A 80 -0.52 32.32 -20.87
C ARG A 80 -1.01 31.71 -22.18
N ASN A 81 -1.28 30.42 -22.20
CA ASN A 81 -1.76 29.72 -23.39
C ASN A 81 -3.29 29.81 -23.48
N ASP A 82 -3.80 30.49 -24.51
CA ASP A 82 -5.23 30.74 -24.72
C ASP A 82 -6.03 29.42 -24.84
N LEU A 83 -5.48 28.39 -25.48
CA LEU A 83 -6.14 27.10 -25.62
C LEU A 83 -6.31 26.39 -24.26
N LEU A 84 -5.27 26.41 -23.42
CA LEU A 84 -5.35 25.86 -22.07
C LEU A 84 -6.27 26.65 -21.17
N ALA A 85 -6.24 27.97 -21.24
CA ALA A 85 -7.14 28.82 -20.48
C ALA A 85 -8.61 28.56 -20.84
N ARG A 86 -8.93 28.39 -22.12
CA ARG A 86 -10.28 27.99 -22.58
C ARG A 86 -10.65 26.60 -22.11
N THR A 87 -9.71 25.63 -22.17
CA THR A 87 -9.92 24.27 -21.68
C THR A 87 -10.20 24.26 -20.19
N ALA A 88 -9.42 24.98 -19.40
CA ALA A 88 -9.64 25.16 -17.97
C ALA A 88 -11.03 25.75 -17.67
N SER A 89 -11.41 26.82 -18.39
CA SER A 89 -12.72 27.46 -18.25
C SER A 89 -13.87 26.50 -18.58
N ALA A 90 -13.73 25.68 -19.62
CA ALA A 90 -14.71 24.66 -19.98
C ALA A 90 -14.84 23.59 -18.87
N HIS A 91 -13.73 23.12 -18.32
CA HIS A 91 -13.74 22.16 -17.22
C HIS A 91 -14.42 22.73 -15.96
N PHE A 92 -14.12 23.98 -15.59
CA PHE A 92 -14.76 24.62 -14.43
C PHE A 92 -16.26 24.76 -14.61
N SER A 93 -16.71 25.14 -15.83
CA SER A 93 -18.14 25.23 -16.17
C SER A 93 -18.81 23.85 -16.08
N GLN A 94 -18.19 22.81 -16.63
CA GLN A 94 -18.70 21.43 -16.59
C GLN A 94 -18.81 20.88 -15.16
N LEU A 95 -17.90 21.29 -14.27
CA LEU A 95 -17.85 20.86 -12.87
C LEU A 95 -18.62 21.78 -11.92
N ASN A 96 -19.32 22.80 -12.45
CA ASN A 96 -20.05 23.82 -11.68
C ASN A 96 -19.17 24.53 -10.62
N ILE A 97 -17.90 24.79 -10.93
CA ILE A 97 -17.00 25.54 -10.07
C ILE A 97 -17.11 27.02 -10.43
N SER A 98 -17.73 27.82 -9.56
CA SER A 98 -18.05 29.22 -9.84
C SER A 98 -17.10 30.24 -9.21
N ASN A 99 -16.23 29.83 -8.31
CA ASN A 99 -15.30 30.70 -7.58
C ASN A 99 -13.88 30.72 -8.20
N ILE A 100 -13.74 30.35 -9.48
CA ILE A 100 -12.50 30.47 -10.23
C ILE A 100 -12.68 31.48 -11.35
N GLU A 101 -11.71 32.38 -11.49
CA GLU A 101 -11.61 33.32 -12.63
C GLU A 101 -10.34 32.95 -13.42
N VAL A 102 -10.50 32.60 -14.70
CA VAL A 102 -9.38 32.31 -15.60
C VAL A 102 -8.97 33.60 -16.31
N ILE A 103 -7.69 33.91 -16.20
CA ILE A 103 -7.10 35.13 -16.80
C ILE A 103 -6.03 34.69 -17.79
N THR A 104 -6.22 34.99 -19.07
CA THR A 104 -5.24 34.72 -20.10
C THR A 104 -4.29 35.91 -20.22
N THR A 105 -3.08 35.76 -19.72
CA THR A 105 -2.03 36.80 -19.83
C THR A 105 -0.63 36.17 -19.74
N ASP A 106 0.36 36.88 -20.31
CA ASP A 106 1.75 36.52 -20.10
C ASP A 106 2.13 36.87 -18.64
N THR A 107 2.57 35.87 -17.91
CA THR A 107 2.93 35.98 -16.48
C THR A 107 4.03 37.03 -16.19
N ASN A 108 4.75 37.46 -17.23
CA ASN A 108 5.81 38.46 -17.12
C ASN A 108 5.37 39.89 -17.41
N LEU A 109 4.14 40.14 -17.90
CA LEU A 109 3.78 41.43 -18.50
C LEU A 109 2.54 42.14 -17.94
N ALA A 110 1.65 41.46 -17.20
CA ALA A 110 0.47 42.10 -16.63
C ALA A 110 -0.02 41.43 -15.36
N THR A 111 0.08 42.14 -14.26
CA THR A 111 -0.62 41.73 -13.04
C THR A 111 -2.11 42.09 -13.20
N PRO A 112 -3.02 41.15 -12.98
CA PRO A 112 -4.43 41.49 -12.89
C PRO A 112 -4.64 42.56 -11.82
N SER A 113 -5.57 43.46 -12.03
CA SER A 113 -5.97 44.49 -11.06
C SER A 113 -6.72 43.90 -9.86
N CYS A 114 -6.33 42.73 -9.40
CA CYS A 114 -6.93 42.07 -8.26
C CYS A 114 -6.29 42.59 -6.95
N ALA A 115 -7.13 42.70 -5.94
CA ALA A 115 -6.74 43.03 -4.58
C ALA A 115 -5.60 42.12 -4.09
N GLN A 116 -4.78 42.65 -3.21
CA GLN A 116 -3.66 41.94 -2.58
C GLN A 116 -4.01 40.49 -2.18
N CYS A 117 -3.37 39.53 -2.82
CA CYS A 117 -3.58 38.12 -2.57
C CYS A 117 -2.70 37.64 -1.41
N PRO A 118 -3.24 36.97 -0.38
CA PRO A 118 -2.44 36.44 0.74
C PRO A 118 -1.63 35.22 0.35
N LEU A 119 -1.98 34.51 -0.74
CA LEU A 119 -1.22 33.38 -1.26
C LEU A 119 -1.16 33.41 -2.78
N ILE A 120 0.04 33.31 -3.29
CA ILE A 120 0.32 33.11 -4.72
C ILE A 120 1.09 31.79 -4.87
N LEU A 121 0.56 30.90 -5.71
CA LEU A 121 1.22 29.66 -6.10
C LEU A 121 1.62 29.76 -7.57
N ALA A 122 2.89 29.65 -7.86
CA ALA A 122 3.40 29.59 -9.23
C ALA A 122 3.93 28.17 -9.52
N THR A 123 3.28 27.48 -10.44
CA THR A 123 3.68 26.15 -10.93
C THR A 123 4.45 26.26 -12.24
N CYS A 124 5.01 27.41 -12.53
CA CYS A 124 5.97 27.69 -13.58
C CYS A 124 7.13 28.50 -13.02
N ILE A 125 8.26 28.47 -13.70
CA ILE A 125 9.42 29.30 -13.32
C ILE A 125 9.11 30.75 -13.64
N LEU A 126 9.21 31.62 -12.64
CA LEU A 126 9.03 33.06 -12.79
C LEU A 126 10.37 33.69 -13.18
N THR A 127 10.38 34.41 -14.30
CA THR A 127 11.60 35.10 -14.78
C THR A 127 11.94 36.35 -13.96
N SER A 128 10.96 36.94 -13.27
CA SER A 128 11.14 38.04 -12.34
C SER A 128 10.11 37.99 -11.23
N LEU A 129 10.54 38.17 -9.99
CA LEU A 129 9.67 38.26 -8.81
C LEU A 129 9.16 39.68 -8.55
N GLU A 130 9.70 40.69 -9.21
CA GLU A 130 9.33 42.10 -9.00
C GLU A 130 7.88 42.40 -9.37
N HIS A 131 7.36 41.70 -10.38
CA HIS A 131 5.96 41.88 -10.82
C HIS A 131 4.93 41.27 -9.87
N ILE A 132 5.36 40.38 -8.98
CA ILE A 132 4.50 39.67 -8.01
C ILE A 132 4.32 40.52 -6.74
N LEU A 133 5.33 41.33 -6.38
CA LEU A 133 5.34 42.12 -5.15
C LEU A 133 4.09 43.04 -4.97
N PRO A 134 3.60 43.75 -6.00
CA PRO A 134 2.41 44.62 -5.85
C PRO A 134 1.12 43.82 -5.59
N VAL A 135 1.05 42.57 -6.04
CA VAL A 135 -0.16 41.76 -5.98
C VAL A 135 -0.21 40.93 -4.69
N LEU A 136 0.95 40.61 -4.12
CA LEU A 136 1.06 39.87 -2.87
C LEU A 136 0.78 40.79 -1.69
N SER A 137 -0.14 40.38 -0.78
CA SER A 137 -0.41 41.12 0.44
C SER A 137 0.81 41.19 1.36
N GLU A 138 0.85 42.20 2.25
CA GLU A 138 1.86 42.20 3.32
C GLU A 138 1.63 40.99 4.21
N ASP A 139 2.68 40.34 4.67
CA ASP A 139 2.70 39.03 5.33
C ASP A 139 2.20 37.86 4.49
N GLY A 140 1.87 38.07 3.21
CA GLY A 140 1.44 37.03 2.28
C GLY A 140 2.57 36.12 1.83
N PHE A 141 2.22 34.94 1.32
CA PHE A 141 3.16 33.92 0.89
C PHE A 141 3.16 33.75 -0.64
N LEU A 142 4.37 33.61 -1.20
CA LEU A 142 4.60 33.16 -2.57
C LEU A 142 5.28 31.80 -2.54
N ALA A 143 4.60 30.78 -3.08
CA ALA A 143 5.22 29.49 -3.38
C ALA A 143 5.54 29.43 -4.88
N THR A 144 6.80 29.30 -5.23
CA THR A 144 7.27 29.32 -6.63
C THR A 144 8.31 28.25 -6.88
N LEU A 145 8.41 27.83 -8.14
CA LEU A 145 9.48 26.95 -8.57
C LEU A 145 10.77 27.74 -8.81
N GLU A 146 11.84 27.27 -8.23
CA GLU A 146 13.21 27.75 -8.50
C GLU A 146 14.05 26.62 -9.05
N ASP A 147 14.75 26.89 -10.15
CA ASP A 147 15.80 26.02 -10.63
C ASP A 147 17.06 26.22 -9.77
N ASP A 148 17.52 25.15 -9.19
CA ASP A 148 18.85 25.14 -8.60
C ASP A 148 19.91 25.11 -9.71
N LYS A 149 21.17 25.41 -9.37
CA LYS A 149 22.34 25.37 -10.31
C LYS A 149 22.44 24.02 -11.04
N ASP A 150 21.78 23.00 -10.55
CA ASP A 150 21.74 21.65 -11.09
C ASP A 150 20.44 21.34 -11.85
N HIS A 151 19.62 22.35 -12.17
CA HIS A 151 18.37 22.24 -12.97
C HIS A 151 17.27 21.36 -12.36
N VAL A 152 17.25 21.25 -11.04
CA VAL A 152 16.14 20.61 -10.32
C VAL A 152 15.18 21.68 -9.81
N SER A 153 13.93 21.63 -10.22
CA SER A 153 12.93 22.59 -9.77
C SER A 153 12.50 22.29 -8.33
N ASN A 154 12.87 23.14 -7.40
CA ASN A 154 12.45 23.11 -6.02
C ASN A 154 11.27 24.06 -5.82
N LEU A 155 10.25 23.64 -5.07
CA LEU A 155 9.21 24.53 -4.60
C LEU A 155 9.75 25.32 -3.40
N VAL A 156 9.84 26.62 -3.54
CA VAL A 156 10.40 27.52 -2.52
C VAL A 156 9.31 28.46 -2.02
N LEU A 157 9.24 28.63 -0.71
CA LEU A 157 8.28 29.52 -0.05
C LEU A 157 8.97 30.83 0.34
N TYR A 158 8.39 31.92 -0.11
CA TYR A 158 8.72 33.29 0.26
C TYR A 158 7.59 33.92 1.04
N GLN A 159 7.92 34.83 1.95
CA GLN A 159 6.97 35.70 2.62
C GLN A 159 7.29 37.16 2.32
N LYS A 160 6.28 37.96 2.04
CA LYS A 160 6.45 39.39 1.88
C LYS A 160 6.47 40.05 3.26
N GLN A 161 7.60 40.71 3.56
CA GLN A 161 7.76 41.49 4.79
C GLN A 161 8.39 42.85 4.46
N GLN A 162 7.75 43.92 4.93
CA GLN A 162 8.20 45.30 4.66
C GLN A 162 8.41 45.60 3.16
N GLY A 163 7.54 45.08 2.32
CA GLY A 163 7.58 45.29 0.88
C GLY A 163 8.64 44.48 0.12
N GLN A 164 9.35 43.56 0.79
CA GLN A 164 10.37 42.68 0.19
C GLN A 164 10.02 41.21 0.38
N LEU A 165 10.44 40.34 -0.55
CA LEU A 165 10.33 38.90 -0.42
C LEU A 165 11.49 38.33 0.41
N GLN A 166 11.17 37.67 1.50
CA GLN A 166 12.12 36.92 2.30
C GLN A 166 11.88 35.43 2.11
N ARG A 167 12.94 34.69 1.82
CA ARG A 167 12.89 33.23 1.68
C ARG A 167 12.65 32.61 3.06
N VAL A 168 11.51 31.92 3.21
CA VAL A 168 11.10 31.30 4.48
C VAL A 168 11.56 29.84 4.54
N ASN A 169 11.31 29.09 3.46
CA ASN A 169 11.60 27.66 3.46
C ASN A 169 11.82 27.13 2.04
N ASN A 170 12.62 26.06 1.94
CA ASN A 170 12.66 25.22 0.75
C ASN A 170 11.74 24.02 1.01
N LEU A 171 10.64 23.94 0.28
CA LEU A 171 9.62 22.92 0.44
C LEU A 171 10.00 21.59 -0.24
N GLY A 172 11.14 21.57 -0.93
CA GLY A 172 11.72 20.41 -1.58
C GLY A 172 11.27 20.22 -3.02
N TRP A 173 11.74 19.14 -3.60
CA TRP A 173 11.54 18.83 -5.01
C TRP A 173 10.10 18.44 -5.33
N VAL A 174 9.60 18.96 -6.46
CA VAL A 174 8.30 18.58 -7.04
C VAL A 174 8.53 18.31 -8.52
N ASP A 175 8.15 17.11 -8.99
CA ASP A 175 8.31 16.72 -10.38
C ASP A 175 7.28 17.38 -11.28
N PHE A 176 7.72 18.39 -12.02
CA PHE A 176 6.98 19.05 -13.10
C PHE A 176 7.62 18.78 -14.47
N SER A 177 8.54 17.83 -14.57
CA SER A 177 9.25 17.55 -15.80
C SER A 177 8.30 17.06 -16.91
N ARG A 178 8.59 17.51 -18.14
CA ARG A 178 7.90 17.06 -19.35
C ARG A 178 8.16 15.57 -19.53
N ARG A 179 7.10 14.76 -19.76
CA ARG A 179 7.27 13.33 -19.97
C ARG A 179 8.07 13.05 -21.25
N LEU A 180 8.90 12.02 -21.22
CA LEU A 180 9.71 11.57 -22.35
C LEU A 180 8.88 11.34 -23.62
N ALA A 181 7.69 10.75 -23.47
CA ALA A 181 6.78 10.45 -24.55
C ALA A 181 6.42 11.68 -25.41
N ASP A 182 6.15 12.80 -24.76
CA ASP A 182 5.77 14.04 -25.44
C ASP A 182 6.98 14.69 -26.11
N MET A 183 8.11 14.65 -25.41
CA MET A 183 9.37 15.20 -25.87
C MET A 183 9.88 14.53 -27.17
N VAL A 184 9.82 13.21 -27.26
CA VAL A 184 10.32 12.47 -28.44
C VAL A 184 9.46 12.66 -29.68
N ILE A 185 8.16 12.96 -29.52
CA ILE A 185 7.28 13.35 -30.62
C ILE A 185 7.65 14.75 -31.11
N ASP A 186 7.73 15.72 -30.21
CA ASP A 186 7.99 17.10 -30.57
C ASP A 186 9.38 17.31 -31.20
N LEU A 187 10.36 16.53 -30.76
CA LEU A 187 11.70 16.48 -31.38
C LEU A 187 11.73 15.71 -32.71
N GLY A 188 10.60 15.11 -33.12
CA GLY A 188 10.48 14.36 -34.37
C GLY A 188 11.20 13.02 -34.41
N TYR A 189 11.56 12.45 -33.26
CA TYR A 189 12.20 11.13 -33.18
C TYR A 189 11.24 10.00 -33.46
N VAL A 190 9.98 10.13 -33.05
CA VAL A 190 8.91 9.12 -33.26
C VAL A 190 7.59 9.77 -33.63
N ASP A 191 6.77 9.06 -34.40
CA ASP A 191 5.36 9.36 -34.61
C ASP A 191 4.48 8.68 -33.54
N ASP A 192 3.21 9.09 -33.47
CA ASP A 192 2.25 8.51 -32.49
C ASP A 192 2.13 7.00 -32.59
N ILE A 193 2.14 6.43 -33.81
CA ILE A 193 1.98 4.99 -34.04
C ILE A 193 3.19 4.25 -33.46
N THR A 194 4.38 4.73 -33.76
CA THR A 194 5.63 4.15 -33.24
C THR A 194 5.74 4.31 -31.73
N LEU A 195 5.31 5.44 -31.18
CA LEU A 195 5.29 5.67 -29.74
C LEU A 195 4.34 4.70 -29.02
N GLN A 196 3.12 4.48 -29.55
CA GLN A 196 2.18 3.52 -28.96
C GLN A 196 2.70 2.07 -29.04
N ALA A 197 3.41 1.73 -30.11
CA ALA A 197 4.08 0.43 -30.23
C ALA A 197 5.23 0.29 -29.23
N ALA A 198 6.04 1.35 -29.04
CA ALA A 198 7.11 1.38 -28.06
C ALA A 198 6.60 1.32 -26.62
N LYS A 199 5.50 2.03 -26.30
CA LYS A 199 4.84 1.95 -24.99
C LYS A 199 4.38 0.53 -24.65
N ARG A 200 3.75 -0.16 -25.61
CA ARG A 200 3.32 -1.55 -25.42
C ARG A 200 4.51 -2.48 -25.18
N GLU A 201 5.59 -2.30 -25.93
CA GLU A 201 6.79 -3.11 -25.79
C GLU A 201 7.52 -2.84 -24.48
N ALA A 202 7.64 -1.57 -24.08
CA ALA A 202 8.22 -1.19 -22.79
C ALA A 202 7.44 -1.81 -21.60
N LEU A 203 6.10 -1.80 -21.67
CA LEU A 203 5.25 -2.45 -20.67
C LEU A 203 5.42 -3.98 -20.66
N GLN A 204 5.53 -4.60 -21.85
CA GLN A 204 5.72 -6.05 -21.96
C GLN A 204 7.07 -6.53 -21.43
N ASN A 205 8.12 -5.76 -21.69
CA ASN A 205 9.49 -6.13 -21.35
C ASN A 205 9.94 -5.56 -19.99
N ALA A 206 9.09 -4.74 -19.37
CA ALA A 206 9.39 -4.07 -18.12
C ALA A 206 10.65 -3.18 -18.16
N GLU A 207 10.78 -2.45 -19.22
CA GLU A 207 11.94 -1.59 -19.47
C GLU A 207 11.53 -0.13 -19.60
N PRO A 208 12.44 0.82 -19.39
CA PRO A 208 12.19 2.25 -19.64
C PRO A 208 11.73 2.50 -21.07
N LEU A 209 10.77 3.42 -21.23
CA LEU A 209 10.21 3.76 -22.54
C LEU A 209 11.26 4.19 -23.57
N ILE A 210 12.33 4.89 -23.12
CA ILE A 210 13.42 5.35 -23.98
C ILE A 210 14.17 4.17 -24.62
N HIS A 211 14.28 3.03 -23.93
CA HIS A 211 14.92 1.82 -24.47
C HIS A 211 14.08 1.22 -25.63
N ALA A 212 12.79 1.12 -25.43
CA ALA A 212 11.87 0.61 -26.47
C ALA A 212 11.83 1.54 -27.69
N ILE A 213 11.82 2.85 -27.49
CA ILE A 213 11.90 3.86 -28.56
C ILE A 213 13.18 3.68 -29.35
N ASN A 214 14.30 3.60 -28.66
CA ASN A 214 15.62 3.50 -29.25
C ASN A 214 15.76 2.23 -30.11
N ARG A 215 15.27 1.11 -29.65
CA ARG A 215 15.26 -0.16 -30.38
C ARG A 215 14.35 -0.11 -31.62
N LYS A 216 13.17 0.49 -31.51
CA LYS A 216 12.22 0.61 -32.65
C LYS A 216 12.75 1.43 -33.80
N LYS A 217 13.46 2.50 -33.52
CA LYS A 217 14.01 3.41 -34.53
C LYS A 217 15.45 3.09 -34.92
N GLN A 218 16.08 2.07 -34.31
CA GLN A 218 17.49 1.71 -34.52
C GLN A 218 18.45 2.92 -34.37
N LEU A 219 18.11 3.84 -33.48
CA LEU A 219 18.90 5.00 -33.18
C LEU A 219 20.18 4.60 -32.45
N LYS A 220 21.28 5.35 -32.66
CA LYS A 220 22.44 5.21 -31.79
C LYS A 220 22.04 5.69 -30.39
N ASN A 221 22.22 4.85 -29.36
CA ASN A 221 21.82 5.13 -27.99
C ASN A 221 22.17 6.55 -27.55
N ARG A 222 23.39 6.98 -27.84
CA ARG A 222 23.91 8.28 -27.42
C ARG A 222 23.14 9.46 -28.02
N THR A 223 22.72 9.41 -29.28
CA THR A 223 22.06 10.53 -29.97
C THR A 223 20.71 10.89 -29.33
N LEU A 224 19.91 9.89 -28.98
CA LEU A 224 18.62 10.12 -28.32
C LEU A 224 18.82 10.65 -26.89
N PHE A 225 19.78 10.09 -26.16
CA PHE A 225 20.10 10.53 -24.82
C PHE A 225 20.70 11.94 -24.77
N GLU A 226 21.53 12.31 -25.73
CA GLU A 226 22.05 13.69 -25.88
C GLU A 226 20.91 14.69 -26.12
N ALA A 227 19.92 14.33 -26.97
CA ALA A 227 18.79 15.20 -27.22
C ALA A 227 17.89 15.36 -25.97
N VAL A 228 17.61 14.25 -25.29
CA VAL A 228 16.83 14.27 -24.03
C VAL A 228 17.58 15.02 -22.91
N ALA A 229 18.87 14.80 -22.77
CA ALA A 229 19.72 15.48 -21.81
C ALA A 229 19.72 17.00 -22.03
N LYS A 230 19.86 17.42 -23.30
CA LYS A 230 19.83 18.83 -23.69
C LYS A 230 18.48 19.48 -23.41
N GLU A 231 17.39 18.82 -23.74
CA GLU A 231 16.04 19.35 -23.54
C GLU A 231 15.68 19.44 -22.06
N ARG A 232 16.10 18.45 -21.26
CA ARG A 232 15.89 18.45 -19.81
C ARG A 232 16.96 19.20 -19.03
N GLN A 233 17.97 19.74 -19.70
CA GLN A 233 19.11 20.41 -19.11
C GLN A 233 19.84 19.54 -18.06
N LEU A 234 19.85 18.22 -18.27
CA LEU A 234 20.53 17.27 -17.41
C LEU A 234 21.93 16.95 -17.97
N PRO A 235 22.95 16.77 -17.13
CA PRO A 235 24.25 16.31 -17.60
C PRO A 235 24.12 14.86 -18.11
N LEU A 236 24.65 14.57 -19.28
CA LEU A 236 24.88 13.24 -19.78
C LEU A 236 26.30 12.83 -19.41
N LEU A 237 26.45 11.87 -18.53
CA LEU A 237 27.73 11.37 -18.06
C LEU A 237 28.10 10.09 -18.81
N ASP A 238 29.37 9.69 -18.70
CA ASP A 238 29.87 8.42 -19.20
C ASP A 238 30.39 7.54 -18.05
N TYR A 239 30.50 6.25 -18.30
CA TYR A 239 30.97 5.28 -17.30
C TYR A 239 32.37 5.61 -16.80
N GLU A 240 33.29 6.03 -17.70
CA GLU A 240 34.71 6.22 -17.40
C GLU A 240 34.95 7.41 -16.45
N GLY A 241 34.16 8.47 -16.60
CA GLY A 241 34.22 9.64 -15.72
C GLY A 241 33.58 9.40 -14.36
N LEU A 242 32.59 8.49 -14.30
CA LEU A 242 31.84 8.20 -13.07
C LEU A 242 32.51 7.18 -12.15
N ILE A 243 33.17 6.16 -12.72
CA ILE A 243 33.65 5.02 -11.93
C ILE A 243 34.63 5.40 -10.80
N GLN A 244 35.34 6.48 -10.96
CA GLN A 244 36.28 6.99 -9.94
C GLN A 244 35.56 7.76 -8.82
N GLN A 245 34.33 8.17 -9.02
CA GLN A 245 33.55 8.96 -8.08
C GLN A 245 32.51 8.12 -7.31
N VAL A 246 32.40 6.84 -7.64
CA VAL A 246 31.37 5.96 -7.09
C VAL A 246 31.70 5.56 -5.66
N ASP A 247 30.77 5.80 -4.75
CA ASP A 247 30.80 5.28 -3.40
C ASP A 247 30.00 3.97 -3.32
N ALA A 248 30.71 2.84 -3.28
CA ALA A 248 30.08 1.52 -3.21
C ALA A 248 29.33 1.28 -1.88
N GLU A 249 29.68 2.00 -0.80
CA GLU A 249 28.95 1.91 0.46
C GLU A 249 27.57 2.56 0.35
N LEU A 250 27.47 3.64 -0.40
CA LEU A 250 26.22 4.32 -0.66
C LEU A 250 25.24 3.41 -1.45
N PHE A 251 25.76 2.70 -2.48
CA PHE A 251 24.95 1.74 -3.24
C PHE A 251 24.32 0.65 -2.35
N ARG A 252 25.00 0.22 -1.28
CA ARG A 252 24.52 -0.80 -0.34
C ARG A 252 23.41 -0.31 0.59
N GLN A 253 23.24 1.00 0.75
CA GLN A 253 22.20 1.56 1.60
C GLN A 253 20.81 1.42 0.98
N PHE A 254 20.74 1.09 -0.31
CA PHE A 254 19.50 0.99 -1.05
C PHE A 254 19.18 -0.46 -1.43
N SER A 255 17.90 -0.83 -1.39
CA SER A 255 17.44 -2.14 -1.84
C SER A 255 17.76 -2.32 -3.33
N ARG A 256 18.35 -3.47 -3.67
CA ARG A 256 18.67 -3.80 -5.06
C ARG A 256 17.45 -3.83 -5.96
N THR A 257 16.35 -4.39 -5.49
CA THR A 257 15.07 -4.43 -6.20
C THR A 257 14.51 -3.03 -6.45
N PHE A 258 14.71 -2.11 -5.49
CA PHE A 258 14.33 -0.72 -5.67
C PHE A 258 15.17 -0.04 -6.76
N LEU A 259 16.49 -0.16 -6.70
CA LEU A 259 17.42 0.45 -7.68
C LEU A 259 17.15 -0.09 -9.09
N ASP A 260 16.90 -1.39 -9.22
CA ASP A 260 16.56 -2.04 -10.49
C ASP A 260 15.22 -1.53 -11.05
N ARG A 261 14.20 -1.46 -10.21
CA ARG A 261 12.87 -0.95 -10.59
C ARG A 261 12.87 0.53 -10.95
N SER A 262 13.60 1.34 -10.19
CA SER A 262 13.69 2.78 -10.41
C SER A 262 14.60 3.14 -11.58
N HIS A 263 15.45 2.21 -12.03
CA HIS A 263 16.52 2.50 -12.99
C HIS A 263 17.37 3.69 -12.56
N ALA A 264 17.70 3.79 -11.27
CA ALA A 264 18.43 4.89 -10.68
C ALA A 264 19.51 4.40 -9.73
N LEU A 265 20.73 4.88 -9.90
CA LEU A 265 21.90 4.50 -9.09
C LEU A 265 22.41 5.69 -8.29
N PRO A 266 22.49 5.60 -6.96
CA PRO A 266 23.20 6.58 -6.15
C PRO A 266 24.71 6.42 -6.36
N VAL A 267 25.40 7.52 -6.63
CA VAL A 267 26.82 7.52 -6.98
C VAL A 267 27.68 8.03 -5.84
N ASN A 268 27.41 9.23 -5.36
CA ASN A 268 28.12 9.83 -4.23
C ASN A 268 27.31 10.94 -3.58
N ILE A 269 27.77 11.41 -2.42
CA ILE A 269 27.24 12.59 -1.75
C ILE A 269 28.35 13.63 -1.71
N ALA A 270 28.16 14.76 -2.41
CA ALA A 270 29.06 15.89 -2.40
C ALA A 270 28.29 17.18 -2.06
N ASP A 271 28.83 18.02 -1.20
CA ASP A 271 28.20 19.28 -0.78
C ASP A 271 26.76 19.12 -0.27
N ASN A 272 26.49 18.01 0.47
CA ASN A 272 25.17 17.63 0.97
C ASN A 272 24.13 17.32 -0.13
N LYS A 273 24.59 17.01 -1.35
CA LYS A 273 23.76 16.63 -2.50
C LYS A 273 24.06 15.19 -2.91
N LEU A 274 23.02 14.38 -3.08
CA LEU A 274 23.14 13.01 -3.57
C LEU A 274 23.17 13.02 -5.10
N LEU A 275 24.28 12.60 -5.70
CA LEU A 275 24.35 12.36 -7.14
C LEU A 275 23.69 11.03 -7.46
N VAL A 276 22.64 11.08 -8.28
CA VAL A 276 21.91 9.92 -8.80
C VAL A 276 22.05 9.88 -10.31
N VAL A 277 22.42 8.73 -10.86
CA VAL A 277 22.47 8.51 -12.30
C VAL A 277 21.39 7.54 -12.74
N THR A 278 20.82 7.75 -13.91
CA THR A 278 19.72 6.95 -14.45
C THR A 278 19.81 6.82 -15.96
N ASP A 279 19.37 5.69 -16.49
CA ASP A 279 19.11 5.49 -17.92
C ASP A 279 17.61 5.65 -18.25
N ASN A 280 16.80 6.00 -17.24
CA ASN A 280 15.37 6.31 -17.38
C ASN A 280 15.10 7.78 -17.07
N PRO A 281 14.94 8.65 -18.06
CA PRO A 281 14.65 10.07 -17.83
C PRO A 281 13.36 10.34 -17.06
N ASP A 282 12.45 9.35 -16.97
CA ASP A 282 11.21 9.42 -16.21
C ASP A 282 11.27 8.61 -14.90
N ALA A 283 12.47 8.34 -14.37
CA ALA A 283 12.65 7.62 -13.12
C ALA A 283 11.98 8.34 -11.94
N ASP A 284 11.27 7.58 -11.12
CA ASP A 284 10.69 8.10 -9.87
C ASP A 284 11.77 8.10 -8.77
N LEU A 285 12.21 9.29 -8.40
CA LEU A 285 13.26 9.51 -7.41
C LEU A 285 12.71 9.90 -6.02
N ALA A 286 11.40 9.87 -5.82
CA ALA A 286 10.77 10.34 -4.58
C ALA A 286 11.28 9.55 -3.35
N GLU A 287 11.49 8.25 -3.48
CA GLU A 287 12.05 7.43 -2.40
C GLU A 287 13.50 7.79 -2.09
N LEU A 288 14.33 8.02 -3.13
CA LEU A 288 15.74 8.45 -2.95
C LEU A 288 15.83 9.78 -2.22
N ALA A 289 14.94 10.73 -2.54
CA ALA A 289 14.90 12.02 -1.87
C ALA A 289 14.56 11.90 -0.38
N VAL A 290 13.62 11.02 -0.03
CA VAL A 290 13.23 10.78 1.36
C VAL A 290 14.33 10.07 2.14
N MET A 291 14.98 9.07 1.54
CA MET A 291 16.06 8.30 2.17
C MET A 291 17.31 9.15 2.42
N ASN A 292 17.56 10.16 1.58
CA ASN A 292 18.64 11.13 1.78
C ASN A 292 18.28 12.22 2.83
N GLY A 293 17.29 11.99 3.67
CA GLY A 293 16.93 12.93 4.74
C GLY A 293 16.41 14.28 4.26
N ASN A 294 15.72 14.34 3.11
CA ASN A 294 15.33 15.56 2.39
C ASN A 294 16.52 16.40 1.88
N GLY A 295 17.70 15.78 1.71
CA GLY A 295 18.83 16.38 1.03
C GLY A 295 18.53 16.61 -0.46
N GLU A 296 19.25 17.53 -1.09
CA GLU A 296 19.13 17.79 -2.52
C GLU A 296 19.62 16.59 -3.34
N ILE A 297 18.90 16.25 -4.42
CA ILE A 297 19.32 15.24 -5.40
C ILE A 297 19.86 15.97 -6.64
N ARG A 298 21.01 15.54 -7.09
CA ARG A 298 21.59 15.91 -8.38
C ARG A 298 21.41 14.76 -9.35
N LEU A 299 20.59 14.96 -10.39
CA LEU A 299 20.29 13.93 -11.38
C LEU A 299 21.21 14.07 -12.59
N ALA A 300 21.73 12.93 -13.09
CA ALA A 300 22.45 12.85 -14.36
C ALA A 300 21.96 11.65 -15.18
N LEU A 301 22.05 11.75 -16.50
CA LEU A 301 21.69 10.67 -17.40
C LEU A 301 22.91 9.82 -17.76
N LEU A 302 22.68 8.53 -17.95
CA LEU A 302 23.60 7.58 -18.55
C LEU A 302 22.95 6.94 -19.78
N THR A 303 23.75 6.49 -20.73
CA THR A 303 23.25 5.56 -21.74
C THR A 303 22.94 4.21 -21.10
N PRO A 304 22.01 3.40 -21.66
CA PRO A 304 21.73 2.05 -21.13
C PRO A 304 22.97 1.15 -21.04
N GLU A 305 23.91 1.32 -21.96
CA GLU A 305 25.18 0.59 -21.97
C GLU A 305 26.06 0.97 -20.77
N ASP A 306 26.22 2.27 -20.53
CA ASP A 306 27.02 2.78 -19.41
C ASP A 306 26.35 2.50 -18.06
N PHE A 307 25.02 2.60 -18.00
CA PHE A 307 24.24 2.24 -16.82
C PHE A 307 24.43 0.76 -16.45
N ASN A 308 24.30 -0.16 -17.42
CA ASN A 308 24.49 -1.60 -17.18
C ASN A 308 25.94 -1.94 -16.80
N ARG A 309 26.94 -1.26 -17.38
CA ARG A 309 28.34 -1.41 -16.99
C ARG A 309 28.55 -0.99 -15.54
N LEU A 310 28.02 0.18 -15.15
CA LEU A 310 28.11 0.70 -13.79
C LEU A 310 27.38 -0.22 -12.79
N TRP A 311 26.18 -0.66 -13.12
CA TRP A 311 25.42 -1.63 -12.34
C TRP A 311 26.21 -2.90 -12.07
N THR A 312 26.74 -3.52 -13.15
CA THR A 312 27.52 -4.76 -13.06
C THR A 312 28.75 -4.59 -12.18
N GLN A 313 29.45 -3.46 -12.31
CA GLN A 313 30.64 -3.17 -11.51
C GLN A 313 30.31 -3.01 -10.02
N LEU A 314 29.24 -2.30 -9.69
CA LEU A 314 28.79 -2.10 -8.32
C LEU A 314 28.33 -3.44 -7.69
N ASP A 315 27.63 -4.27 -8.45
CA ASP A 315 27.19 -5.57 -8.02
C ASP A 315 28.36 -6.53 -7.78
N VAL A 316 29.35 -6.54 -8.68
CA VAL A 316 30.55 -7.38 -8.55
C VAL A 316 31.47 -6.89 -7.41
N SER A 317 31.67 -5.57 -7.29
CA SER A 317 32.48 -5.00 -6.21
C SER A 317 31.86 -5.27 -4.83
N THR A 318 30.55 -5.18 -4.74
CA THR A 318 29.80 -5.52 -3.53
C THR A 318 29.97 -7.00 -3.17
N LYS A 319 29.86 -7.90 -4.15
CA LYS A 319 30.06 -9.34 -3.95
C LYS A 319 31.53 -9.70 -3.60
N ALA A 320 32.50 -9.04 -4.22
CA ALA A 320 33.91 -9.26 -3.98
C ALA A 320 34.36 -8.78 -2.59
N GLN A 321 33.90 -7.62 -2.16
CA GLN A 321 34.21 -7.08 -0.82
C GLN A 321 33.54 -7.90 0.29
N VAL A 322 32.31 -8.39 0.08
CA VAL A 322 31.65 -9.31 1.01
C VAL A 322 32.45 -10.60 1.13
N ARG A 323 33.02 -11.14 0.02
CA ARG A 323 33.92 -12.29 0.06
C ARG A 323 35.25 -11.99 0.77
N ALA A 324 35.89 -10.86 0.45
CA ALA A 324 37.15 -10.46 1.07
C ALA A 324 37.01 -10.21 2.58
N GLN A 325 35.92 -9.61 3.03
CA GLN A 325 35.63 -9.42 4.45
C GLN A 325 35.35 -10.77 5.15
N SER A 326 34.65 -11.69 4.51
CA SER A 326 34.43 -13.04 5.05
C SER A 326 35.71 -13.87 5.12
N GLU A 327 36.68 -13.65 4.24
CA GLU A 327 38.00 -14.30 4.25
C GLU A 327 38.93 -13.67 5.28
N GLN A 328 38.89 -12.35 5.46
CA GLN A 328 39.66 -11.65 6.51
C GLN A 328 39.15 -11.98 7.92
N THR A 329 37.82 -12.16 8.09
CA THR A 329 37.25 -12.58 9.38
C THR A 329 37.67 -14.02 9.72
N LYS A 330 37.80 -14.93 8.73
CA LYS A 330 38.32 -16.29 8.92
C LYS A 330 39.82 -16.31 9.27
N ALA A 331 40.62 -15.35 8.80
CA ALA A 331 42.02 -15.24 9.12
C ALA A 331 42.30 -14.62 10.49
N SER A 332 41.35 -13.86 11.05
CA SER A 332 41.49 -13.25 12.39
C SER A 332 40.94 -14.09 13.55
N GLU A 333 40.16 -15.13 13.25
CA GLU A 333 39.59 -16.00 14.28
C GLU A 333 40.60 -17.02 14.89
N THR A 334 41.88 -17.03 14.42
CA THR A 334 42.94 -17.85 15.01
C THR A 334 43.84 -17.10 15.99
N ALA A 335 43.58 -15.87 16.32
CA ALA A 335 44.32 -15.11 17.32
C ALA A 335 43.37 -14.27 18.17
N ASP A 336 43.35 -14.56 19.48
CA ASP A 336 42.72 -13.85 20.59
C ASP A 336 41.23 -14.12 20.87
N THR A 337 41.00 -15.16 21.66
CA THR A 337 39.95 -15.22 22.67
C THR A 337 40.37 -14.37 23.86
N ASP A 338 39.95 -13.10 23.89
CA ASP A 338 39.52 -12.39 25.09
C ASP A 338 39.35 -10.87 24.75
N ASN A 339 38.19 -10.35 25.15
CA ASN A 339 37.90 -8.93 25.20
C ASN A 339 37.57 -8.20 23.87
N LYS A 340 36.35 -8.34 23.33
CA LYS A 340 35.73 -7.28 22.51
C LYS A 340 34.33 -6.97 23.02
N SER A 341 34.22 -5.82 23.65
CA SER A 341 32.97 -5.10 23.95
C SER A 341 32.09 -4.99 22.69
N SER A 342 30.80 -5.21 22.87
CA SER A 342 29.70 -5.27 21.91
C SER A 342 29.53 -4.03 21.03
N ALA A 343 30.40 -3.83 20.05
CA ALA A 343 30.13 -2.91 18.94
C ALA A 343 29.25 -3.65 17.91
N VAL A 344 28.03 -3.20 17.74
CA VAL A 344 27.12 -3.72 16.71
C VAL A 344 27.78 -3.49 15.35
N ASN A 345 27.92 -4.57 14.54
CA ASN A 345 28.52 -4.49 13.23
C ASN A 345 27.63 -3.62 12.29
N PRO A 346 28.09 -2.47 11.78
CA PRO A 346 27.31 -1.58 10.93
C PRO A 346 26.74 -2.26 9.69
N TYR A 347 27.45 -3.23 9.12
CA TYR A 347 26.97 -4.03 7.99
C TYR A 347 25.68 -4.79 8.30
N LEU A 348 25.59 -5.41 9.48
CA LEU A 348 24.39 -6.18 9.87
C LEU A 348 23.20 -5.27 10.16
N VAL A 349 23.45 -4.05 10.61
CA VAL A 349 22.40 -3.03 10.76
C VAL A 349 21.84 -2.65 9.38
N SER A 350 22.71 -2.33 8.43
CA SER A 350 22.31 -1.98 7.07
C SER A 350 21.60 -3.16 6.36
N LEU A 351 22.05 -4.38 6.58
CA LEU A 351 21.42 -5.60 6.06
C LEU A 351 19.99 -5.77 6.61
N TYR A 352 19.80 -5.54 7.91
CA TYR A 352 18.46 -5.58 8.51
C TYR A 352 17.54 -4.52 7.95
N ASP A 353 18.04 -3.29 7.81
CA ASP A 353 17.26 -2.19 7.24
C ASP A 353 16.87 -2.47 5.78
N ALA A 354 17.81 -2.97 4.96
CA ALA A 354 17.53 -3.37 3.58
C ALA A 354 16.47 -4.47 3.49
N LEU A 355 16.58 -5.50 4.35
CA LEU A 355 15.60 -6.58 4.41
C LEU A 355 14.20 -6.07 4.80
N LEU A 356 14.12 -5.16 5.76
CA LEU A 356 12.85 -4.54 6.16
C LEU A 356 12.24 -3.72 5.01
N MET A 357 13.05 -2.90 4.34
CA MET A 357 12.59 -2.07 3.23
C MET A 357 12.07 -2.92 2.07
N GLU A 358 12.77 -3.99 1.73
CA GLU A 358 12.32 -4.91 0.69
C GLU A 358 11.03 -5.64 1.09
N ALA A 359 10.94 -6.14 2.32
CA ALA A 359 9.72 -6.78 2.82
C ALA A 359 8.51 -5.83 2.77
N ILE A 360 8.71 -4.55 3.11
CA ILE A 360 7.67 -3.53 3.04
C ILE A 360 7.26 -3.25 1.59
N SER A 361 8.23 -3.13 0.68
CA SER A 361 7.97 -2.85 -0.75
C SER A 361 7.25 -3.99 -1.46
N GLU A 362 7.57 -5.24 -1.07
CA GLU A 362 6.91 -6.46 -1.54
C GLU A 362 5.56 -6.73 -0.86
N HIS A 363 5.13 -5.86 0.06
CA HIS A 363 3.91 -6.05 0.86
C HIS A 363 3.90 -7.36 1.64
N ALA A 364 5.06 -7.80 2.12
CA ALA A 364 5.17 -8.99 2.92
C ALA A 364 4.45 -8.84 4.27
N SER A 365 3.79 -9.89 4.73
CA SER A 365 3.20 -9.96 6.06
C SER A 365 4.21 -10.39 7.12
N ASP A 366 5.14 -11.27 6.77
CA ASP A 366 6.14 -11.81 7.70
C ASP A 366 7.49 -11.97 7.00
N ILE A 367 8.57 -11.77 7.78
CA ILE A 367 9.96 -12.09 7.41
C ILE A 367 10.39 -13.29 8.25
N HIS A 368 10.93 -14.30 7.61
CA HIS A 368 11.46 -15.49 8.26
C HIS A 368 12.98 -15.53 8.06
N LEU A 369 13.73 -15.54 9.17
CA LEU A 369 15.16 -15.81 9.18
C LEU A 369 15.38 -17.19 9.80
N GLU A 370 15.85 -18.13 9.00
CA GLU A 370 15.89 -19.54 9.36
C GLU A 370 17.31 -20.08 9.26
N CYS A 371 17.69 -20.88 10.25
CA CYS A 371 18.98 -21.56 10.31
C CYS A 371 18.80 -23.07 10.18
N TYR A 372 19.48 -23.66 9.21
CA TYR A 372 19.55 -25.11 8.98
C TYR A 372 20.96 -25.63 9.19
N GLN A 373 21.14 -26.91 9.13
CA GLN A 373 22.44 -27.56 9.42
C GLN A 373 23.62 -27.01 8.60
N ARG A 374 23.39 -26.65 7.32
CA ARG A 374 24.44 -26.24 6.38
C ARG A 374 24.21 -24.92 5.68
N HIS A 375 23.08 -24.31 5.89
CA HIS A 375 22.72 -23.07 5.21
C HIS A 375 21.70 -22.27 6.03
N THR A 376 21.62 -21.00 5.72
CA THR A 376 20.59 -20.08 6.21
C THR A 376 19.59 -19.78 5.10
N ARG A 377 18.37 -19.45 5.45
CA ARG A 377 17.35 -18.99 4.50
C ARG A 377 16.66 -17.75 5.03
N ILE A 378 16.46 -16.78 4.15
CA ILE A 378 15.60 -15.63 4.40
C ILE A 378 14.40 -15.76 3.47
N ARG A 379 13.20 -15.74 4.03
CA ARG A 379 11.96 -15.86 3.27
C ARG A 379 10.98 -14.77 3.65
N LEU A 380 10.25 -14.27 2.68
CA LEU A 380 9.13 -13.36 2.88
C LEU A 380 7.82 -14.11 2.68
N ARG A 381 6.84 -13.83 3.54
CA ARG A 381 5.45 -14.27 3.29
C ARG A 381 4.72 -13.18 2.54
N ILE A 382 4.41 -13.44 1.28
CA ILE A 382 3.73 -12.50 0.39
C ILE A 382 2.43 -13.14 -0.08
N ASP A 383 1.31 -12.47 0.15
CA ASP A 383 -0.03 -12.99 -0.20
C ASP A 383 -0.29 -14.42 0.31
N GLY A 384 0.27 -14.77 1.47
CA GLY A 384 0.14 -16.07 2.13
C GLY A 384 1.23 -17.09 1.80
N ASP A 385 1.96 -16.97 0.67
CA ASP A 385 3.01 -17.89 0.28
C ASP A 385 4.39 -17.43 0.77
N LEU A 386 5.23 -18.39 1.15
CA LEU A 386 6.64 -18.14 1.49
C LEU A 386 7.49 -18.12 0.22
N GLN A 387 8.23 -17.04 0.03
CA GLN A 387 9.16 -16.84 -1.09
C GLN A 387 10.59 -16.69 -0.59
N ASP A 388 11.53 -17.39 -1.23
CA ASP A 388 12.94 -17.30 -0.90
C ASP A 388 13.57 -16.02 -1.43
N MET A 389 14.30 -15.33 -0.57
CA MET A 389 15.07 -14.14 -0.91
C MET A 389 16.51 -14.55 -1.23
N THR A 390 16.70 -15.17 -2.37
CA THR A 390 17.99 -15.80 -2.77
C THR A 390 19.16 -14.83 -2.92
N HIS A 391 18.87 -13.54 -3.09
CA HIS A 391 19.87 -12.48 -3.19
C HIS A 391 20.39 -12.02 -1.81
N PHE A 392 19.67 -12.26 -0.72
CA PHE A 392 20.20 -12.11 0.63
C PHE A 392 20.95 -13.39 1.05
N GLN A 393 22.22 -13.47 0.68
CA GLN A 393 23.08 -14.58 1.12
C GLN A 393 23.72 -14.21 2.46
N VAL A 394 23.21 -14.78 3.53
CA VAL A 394 23.69 -14.55 4.90
C VAL A 394 24.43 -15.79 5.38
N SER A 395 25.68 -15.64 5.84
CA SER A 395 26.42 -16.74 6.43
C SER A 395 25.83 -17.13 7.80
N MET A 396 26.15 -18.32 8.30
CA MET A 396 25.71 -18.73 9.65
C MET A 396 26.21 -17.79 10.75
N ALA A 397 27.42 -17.25 10.60
CA ALA A 397 28.00 -16.28 11.53
C ALA A 397 27.28 -14.93 11.45
N ASP A 398 27.01 -14.43 10.24
CA ASP A 398 26.30 -13.19 10.02
C ASP A 398 24.85 -13.28 10.52
N LEU A 399 24.19 -14.43 10.35
CA LEU A 399 22.83 -14.62 10.87
C LEU A 399 22.79 -14.46 12.39
N ALA A 400 23.76 -15.02 13.12
CA ALA A 400 23.82 -14.85 14.57
C ALA A 400 24.00 -13.37 14.97
N GLY A 401 24.82 -12.64 14.24
CA GLY A 401 24.99 -11.19 14.41
C GLY A 401 23.74 -10.41 14.05
N LEU A 402 23.08 -10.75 12.94
CA LEU A 402 21.81 -10.14 12.50
C LEU A 402 20.70 -10.35 13.55
N ILE A 403 20.61 -11.55 14.13
CA ILE A 403 19.69 -11.86 15.23
C ILE A 403 19.94 -10.95 16.43
N ASN A 404 21.21 -10.69 16.78
CA ASN A 404 21.54 -9.77 17.88
C ASN A 404 21.09 -8.33 17.55
N VAL A 405 21.29 -7.84 16.31
CA VAL A 405 20.79 -6.53 15.87
C VAL A 405 19.28 -6.45 16.04
N ILE A 406 18.55 -7.49 15.60
CA ILE A 406 17.08 -7.53 15.70
C ILE A 406 16.64 -7.54 17.16
N LYS A 407 17.29 -8.35 18.01
CA LYS A 407 17.00 -8.41 19.46
C LYS A 407 17.20 -7.05 20.13
N ILE A 408 18.31 -6.36 19.83
CA ILE A 408 18.56 -5.01 20.37
C ILE A 408 17.46 -4.03 19.98
N ARG A 409 17.07 -4.00 18.69
CA ARG A 409 16.00 -3.11 18.21
C ARG A 409 14.61 -3.46 18.75
N ALA A 410 14.41 -4.69 19.21
CA ALA A 410 13.17 -5.18 19.79
C ALA A 410 13.19 -5.21 21.32
N GLU A 411 14.25 -4.65 21.94
CA GLU A 411 14.45 -4.62 23.39
C GLU A 411 14.44 -6.03 24.03
N LEU A 412 15.00 -7.03 23.30
CA LEU A 412 15.12 -8.41 23.76
C LEU A 412 16.51 -8.68 24.35
N ASP A 413 16.60 -9.69 25.19
CA ASP A 413 17.87 -10.14 25.76
C ASP A 413 18.73 -10.88 24.73
N ILE A 414 19.88 -10.30 24.39
CA ILE A 414 20.85 -10.89 23.46
C ILE A 414 21.63 -12.08 24.06
N GLY A 415 21.72 -12.14 25.39
CA GLY A 415 22.40 -13.22 26.10
C GLY A 415 21.56 -14.49 26.22
N GLU A 416 20.24 -14.36 26.27
CA GLU A 416 19.34 -15.51 26.35
C GLU A 416 19.05 -16.06 24.95
N ARG A 417 19.44 -17.32 24.72
CA ARG A 417 19.28 -18.03 23.43
C ARG A 417 18.58 -19.39 23.56
N ARG A 418 18.22 -19.77 24.78
CA ARG A 418 17.63 -21.07 25.11
C ARG A 418 16.11 -21.00 25.23
N LEU A 419 15.56 -19.81 25.42
CA LEU A 419 14.14 -19.58 25.59
C LEU A 419 13.59 -18.71 24.45
N PRO A 420 12.35 -18.95 24.02
CA PRO A 420 11.67 -18.05 23.09
C PRO A 420 11.50 -16.66 23.68
N GLN A 421 11.68 -15.63 22.86
CA GLN A 421 11.46 -14.25 23.28
C GLN A 421 10.55 -13.55 22.29
N GLY A 422 9.65 -12.71 22.80
CA GLY A 422 8.74 -11.88 22.00
C GLY A 422 9.02 -10.41 22.25
N GLY A 423 9.19 -9.62 21.19
CA GLY A 423 9.46 -8.19 21.27
C GLY A 423 8.73 -7.39 20.21
N ARG A 424 8.87 -6.07 20.28
CA ARG A 424 8.27 -5.14 19.34
C ARG A 424 9.28 -4.08 18.93
N SER A 425 9.15 -3.63 17.70
CA SER A 425 9.90 -2.49 17.17
C SER A 425 9.00 -1.71 16.22
N GLN A 426 9.37 -0.50 15.90
CA GLN A 426 8.62 0.31 14.94
C GLN A 426 9.56 0.84 13.87
N VAL A 427 9.06 0.87 12.64
CA VAL A 427 9.78 1.46 11.52
C VAL A 427 8.85 2.38 10.75
N LYS A 428 9.38 3.52 10.34
CA LYS A 428 8.68 4.44 9.43
C LYS A 428 9.23 4.25 8.03
N HIS A 429 8.33 4.05 7.08
CA HIS A 429 8.67 4.00 5.67
C HIS A 429 7.66 4.84 4.89
N ASN A 430 8.15 5.83 4.17
CA ASN A 430 7.32 6.84 3.53
C ASN A 430 6.35 7.51 4.52
N LEU A 431 5.08 7.64 4.17
CA LEU A 431 4.02 8.19 5.04
C LEU A 431 3.41 7.16 6.00
N HIS A 432 3.96 5.94 6.05
CA HIS A 432 3.40 4.85 6.83
C HIS A 432 4.30 4.43 7.97
N GLN A 433 3.69 4.14 9.10
CA GLN A 433 4.34 3.53 10.25
C GLN A 433 3.99 2.03 10.28
N TYR A 434 5.00 1.20 10.52
CA TYR A 434 4.84 -0.23 10.68
C TYR A 434 5.21 -0.62 12.11
N ASP A 435 4.36 -1.40 12.76
CA ASP A 435 4.66 -2.10 14.01
C ASP A 435 5.23 -3.47 13.67
N LEU A 436 6.39 -3.78 14.20
CA LEU A 436 7.08 -5.04 13.98
C LEU A 436 6.91 -5.90 15.22
N ARG A 437 6.27 -7.07 15.06
CA ARG A 437 6.20 -8.08 16.12
C ARG A 437 7.27 -9.13 15.85
N ILE A 438 8.26 -9.19 16.71
CA ILE A 438 9.42 -10.06 16.58
C ILE A 438 9.27 -11.25 17.53
N GLN A 439 9.40 -12.45 17.02
CA GLN A 439 9.44 -13.67 17.80
C GLN A 439 10.72 -14.43 17.50
N THR A 440 11.54 -14.67 18.51
CA THR A 440 12.70 -15.55 18.42
C THR A 440 12.35 -16.92 18.97
N GLN A 441 12.90 -17.95 18.37
CA GLN A 441 12.71 -19.34 18.78
C GLN A 441 14.01 -20.10 18.70
N PRO A 442 14.50 -20.73 19.79
CA PRO A 442 15.60 -21.66 19.72
C PRO A 442 15.30 -22.85 18.79
N SER A 443 16.25 -23.24 17.98
CA SER A 443 16.16 -24.43 17.14
C SER A 443 17.42 -25.31 17.28
N LEU A 444 17.46 -26.45 16.59
CA LEU A 444 18.55 -27.41 16.73
C LEU A 444 19.94 -26.83 16.37
N HIS A 445 19.99 -25.90 15.42
CA HIS A 445 21.25 -25.39 14.88
C HIS A 445 21.57 -23.96 15.33
N ALA A 446 20.54 -23.13 15.52
CA ALA A 446 20.65 -21.76 16.05
C ALA A 446 19.24 -21.23 16.30
N GLU A 447 19.16 -20.00 16.82
CA GLU A 447 17.86 -19.30 16.87
C GLU A 447 17.36 -18.98 15.46
N HIS A 448 16.05 -19.04 15.27
CA HIS A 448 15.37 -18.47 14.12
C HIS A 448 14.42 -17.36 14.56
N ILE A 449 14.11 -16.45 13.64
CA ILE A 449 13.27 -15.31 13.91
C ILE A 449 12.13 -15.22 12.90
N VAL A 450 10.96 -14.87 13.39
CA VAL A 450 9.84 -14.41 12.57
C VAL A 450 9.52 -12.96 12.95
N ILE A 451 9.49 -12.08 11.95
CA ILE A 451 9.11 -10.67 12.12
C ILE A 451 7.81 -10.46 11.36
N ARG A 452 6.74 -10.17 12.07
CA ARG A 452 5.46 -9.79 11.47
C ARG A 452 5.40 -8.29 11.28
N LEU A 453 5.04 -7.85 10.07
CA LEU A 453 4.90 -6.45 9.68
C LEU A 453 3.43 -6.03 9.75
N LEU A 454 3.11 -5.09 10.60
CA LEU A 454 1.75 -4.56 10.78
C LEU A 454 1.74 -3.07 10.42
N LYS A 455 1.09 -2.74 9.31
CA LYS A 455 0.96 -1.35 8.88
C LYS A 455 0.00 -0.61 9.80
N GLN A 456 0.49 0.43 10.51
CA GLN A 456 -0.27 1.19 11.50
C GLN A 456 -1.14 2.29 10.88
N THR A 457 -0.77 2.76 9.72
CA THR A 457 -1.46 3.85 9.04
C THR A 457 -2.03 3.38 7.72
N GLY A 458 -3.32 3.27 7.65
CA GLY A 458 -4.04 2.97 6.42
C GLY A 458 -5.51 3.33 6.61
N ARG A 459 -6.17 3.77 5.56
CA ARG A 459 -7.63 3.82 5.52
C ARG A 459 -8.14 2.43 5.86
N ALA A 460 -9.03 2.32 6.83
CA ALA A 460 -9.74 1.09 7.09
C ALA A 460 -10.36 0.56 5.78
N LEU A 461 -10.19 -0.72 5.50
CA LEU A 461 -10.77 -1.33 4.31
C LEU A 461 -12.29 -1.24 4.40
N THR A 462 -12.92 -0.83 3.32
CA THR A 462 -14.39 -0.86 3.21
C THR A 462 -14.87 -2.28 2.94
N MET A 463 -16.15 -2.55 3.15
CA MET A 463 -16.75 -3.86 2.82
C MET A 463 -16.57 -4.24 1.34
N ALA A 464 -16.58 -3.25 0.44
CA ALA A 464 -16.31 -3.45 -0.98
C ALA A 464 -14.84 -3.85 -1.24
N ASP A 465 -13.89 -3.24 -0.54
CA ASP A 465 -12.46 -3.58 -0.65
C ASP A 465 -12.18 -5.03 -0.19
N LEU A 466 -12.98 -5.55 0.74
CA LEU A 466 -12.90 -6.94 1.22
C LEU A 466 -13.40 -7.97 0.19
N GLY A 467 -14.08 -7.54 -0.87
CA GLY A 467 -14.68 -8.43 -1.86
C GLY A 467 -16.08 -8.92 -1.51
N MET A 468 -16.76 -8.26 -0.57
CA MET A 468 -18.16 -8.58 -0.27
C MET A 468 -19.05 -8.23 -1.47
N THR A 469 -19.85 -9.18 -1.93
CA THR A 469 -20.90 -8.93 -2.92
C THR A 469 -21.93 -7.95 -2.36
N VAL A 470 -22.68 -7.27 -3.23
CA VAL A 470 -23.77 -6.36 -2.81
C VAL A 470 -24.73 -7.05 -1.84
N ARG A 471 -25.05 -8.34 -2.09
CA ARG A 471 -25.92 -9.14 -1.23
C ARG A 471 -25.31 -9.32 0.18
N ILE A 472 -24.06 -9.77 0.27
CA ILE A 472 -23.37 -9.98 1.56
C ILE A 472 -23.23 -8.65 2.29
N THR A 473 -22.84 -7.58 1.60
CA THR A 473 -22.74 -6.23 2.18
C THR A 473 -24.05 -5.78 2.79
N SER A 474 -25.16 -5.90 2.05
CA SER A 474 -26.48 -5.50 2.56
C SER A 474 -26.91 -6.33 3.77
N MET A 475 -26.63 -7.64 3.77
CA MET A 475 -26.94 -8.53 4.89
C MET A 475 -26.10 -8.16 6.12
N TYR A 476 -24.79 -7.91 5.95
CA TYR A 476 -23.90 -7.55 7.05
C TYR A 476 -24.25 -6.18 7.64
N GLN A 477 -24.52 -5.18 6.80
CA GLN A 477 -24.98 -3.86 7.23
C GLN A 477 -26.29 -3.94 8.02
N ARG A 478 -27.22 -4.80 7.59
CA ARG A 478 -28.46 -5.03 8.34
C ARG A 478 -28.19 -5.65 9.71
N LEU A 479 -27.25 -6.58 9.82
CA LEU A 479 -26.84 -7.18 11.10
C LEU A 479 -26.22 -6.14 12.02
N LEU A 480 -25.34 -5.27 11.51
CA LEU A 480 -24.74 -4.19 12.29
C LEU A 480 -25.79 -3.21 12.86
N ASN A 481 -26.95 -3.09 12.23
CA ASN A 481 -28.06 -2.25 12.69
C ASN A 481 -29.03 -2.95 13.64
N ASN A 482 -28.81 -4.25 13.95
CA ASN A 482 -29.64 -4.92 14.96
C ASN A 482 -29.43 -4.31 16.35
N PRO A 483 -30.47 -4.21 17.17
CA PRO A 483 -30.34 -3.68 18.53
C PRO A 483 -29.54 -4.62 19.44
N ALA A 484 -29.68 -5.94 19.26
CA ALA A 484 -29.03 -6.96 20.09
C ALA A 484 -28.83 -8.24 19.32
N GLY A 485 -27.92 -9.08 19.78
CA GLY A 485 -27.64 -10.40 19.23
C GLY A 485 -26.14 -10.65 19.09
N LEU A 486 -25.79 -11.87 18.68
CA LEU A 486 -24.39 -12.31 18.47
C LEU A 486 -24.13 -12.52 16.97
N VAL A 487 -23.12 -11.90 16.45
CA VAL A 487 -22.61 -12.10 15.08
C VAL A 487 -21.17 -12.61 15.16
N LEU A 488 -20.90 -13.72 14.49
CA LEU A 488 -19.60 -14.37 14.51
C LEU A 488 -18.92 -14.32 13.13
N VAL A 489 -17.66 -13.93 13.12
CA VAL A 489 -16.78 -14.09 11.95
C VAL A 489 -15.78 -15.19 12.25
N VAL A 490 -15.82 -16.27 11.47
CA VAL A 490 -15.06 -17.49 11.75
C VAL A 490 -14.07 -17.83 10.64
N GLY A 491 -13.04 -18.58 10.97
CA GLY A 491 -11.99 -18.99 10.03
C GLY A 491 -10.67 -19.24 10.73
N PRO A 492 -9.66 -19.77 10.04
CA PRO A 492 -8.32 -19.98 10.59
C PRO A 492 -7.62 -18.64 10.88
N THR A 493 -6.45 -18.74 11.50
CA THR A 493 -5.56 -17.59 11.66
C THR A 493 -5.16 -17.05 10.27
N GLY A 494 -5.14 -15.72 10.11
CA GLY A 494 -4.79 -15.09 8.84
C GLY A 494 -5.90 -15.07 7.79
N SER A 495 -7.14 -15.48 8.10
CA SER A 495 -8.26 -15.42 7.15
C SER A 495 -8.91 -14.03 7.03
N GLY A 496 -8.42 -13.02 7.73
CA GLY A 496 -8.92 -11.64 7.65
C GLY A 496 -10.12 -11.33 8.55
N LYS A 497 -10.41 -12.14 9.56
CA LYS A 497 -11.56 -11.97 10.48
C LYS A 497 -11.61 -10.58 11.12
N SER A 498 -10.51 -10.16 11.73
CA SER A 498 -10.39 -8.86 12.38
C SER A 498 -10.62 -7.71 11.40
N THR A 499 -10.07 -7.82 10.18
CA THR A 499 -10.25 -6.82 9.12
C THR A 499 -11.73 -6.64 8.76
N THR A 500 -12.47 -7.75 8.67
CA THR A 500 -13.92 -7.73 8.39
C THR A 500 -14.71 -7.09 9.51
N LEU A 501 -14.41 -7.44 10.76
CA LEU A 501 -15.05 -6.82 11.92
C LEU A 501 -14.70 -5.31 12.01
N TYR A 502 -13.46 -4.94 11.74
CA TYR A 502 -13.01 -3.54 11.74
C TYR A 502 -13.68 -2.71 10.62
N ALA A 503 -13.92 -3.30 9.45
CA ALA A 503 -14.70 -2.65 8.40
C ALA A 503 -16.16 -2.36 8.87
N GLY A 504 -16.73 -3.27 9.62
CA GLY A 504 -18.04 -3.05 10.27
C GLY A 504 -18.00 -1.98 11.36
N LEU A 505 -16.98 -2.01 12.22
CA LEU A 505 -16.79 -0.99 13.27
C LEU A 505 -16.54 0.41 12.67
N GLN A 506 -15.77 0.49 11.59
CA GLN A 506 -15.54 1.77 10.90
C GLN A 506 -16.85 2.36 10.39
N GLN A 507 -17.72 1.55 9.81
CA GLN A 507 -19.04 2.01 9.38
C GLN A 507 -19.88 2.53 10.55
N LEU A 508 -19.85 1.86 11.71
CA LEU A 508 -20.54 2.31 12.91
C LEU A 508 -19.94 3.61 13.48
N ALA A 509 -18.61 3.74 13.42
CA ALA A 509 -17.91 4.95 13.83
C ALA A 509 -18.26 6.15 12.94
N ASP A 510 -18.34 5.93 11.61
CA ASP A 510 -18.68 6.96 10.61
C ASP A 510 -20.15 7.42 10.76
N ASP A 511 -21.07 6.51 11.10
CA ASP A 511 -22.48 6.85 11.38
C ASP A 511 -22.66 7.64 12.70
N GLY A 512 -21.79 7.38 13.70
CA GLY A 512 -21.71 8.12 14.95
C GLY A 512 -22.91 8.05 15.87
N LYS A 513 -23.91 7.18 15.57
CA LYS A 513 -25.18 7.08 16.32
C LYS A 513 -25.16 6.04 17.43
N ARG A 514 -24.20 5.13 17.40
CA ARG A 514 -24.08 4.00 18.31
C ARG A 514 -22.74 4.00 19.02
N LYS A 515 -22.75 3.74 20.31
CA LYS A 515 -21.53 3.61 21.10
C LYS A 515 -20.97 2.19 20.93
N ALA A 516 -19.80 2.08 20.30
CA ALA A 516 -19.09 0.83 20.13
C ALA A 516 -17.85 0.78 21.04
N ILE A 517 -17.67 -0.36 21.72
CA ILE A 517 -16.52 -0.62 22.58
C ILE A 517 -15.91 -1.96 22.17
N THR A 518 -14.57 -2.06 22.24
CA THR A 518 -13.88 -3.32 21.92
C THR A 518 -12.97 -3.79 23.05
N VAL A 519 -12.80 -5.10 23.15
CA VAL A 519 -11.74 -5.76 23.92
C VAL A 519 -10.96 -6.70 23.02
N GLU A 520 -9.63 -6.56 22.98
CA GLU A 520 -8.78 -7.19 21.98
C GLU A 520 -7.42 -7.62 22.57
N ASP A 521 -6.82 -8.65 21.96
CA ASP A 521 -5.51 -9.16 22.38
C ASP A 521 -4.61 -9.50 21.18
N PRO A 522 -3.84 -8.51 20.69
CA PRO A 522 -3.90 -7.08 20.97
C PRO A 522 -4.80 -6.32 19.98
N ILE A 523 -4.97 -5.01 20.19
CA ILE A 523 -5.53 -4.08 19.21
C ILE A 523 -4.62 -4.05 17.98
N GLU A 524 -5.18 -4.24 16.78
CA GLU A 524 -4.40 -4.24 15.53
C GLU A 524 -4.10 -2.81 15.04
N TYR A 525 -5.10 -1.95 15.02
CA TYR A 525 -4.93 -0.50 14.78
C TYR A 525 -6.07 0.29 15.42
N SER A 526 -5.85 1.58 15.62
CA SER A 526 -6.84 2.46 16.24
C SER A 526 -7.92 2.86 15.24
N ILE A 527 -9.18 2.87 15.69
CA ILE A 527 -10.34 3.39 14.95
C ILE A 527 -10.85 4.60 15.72
N ASP A 528 -10.93 5.75 15.03
CA ASP A 528 -11.48 6.95 15.64
C ASP A 528 -12.97 6.75 16.03
N ASN A 529 -13.37 7.33 17.15
CA ASN A 529 -14.71 7.21 17.74
C ASN A 529 -15.09 5.81 18.26
N ILE A 530 -14.15 4.86 18.31
CA ILE A 530 -14.33 3.54 18.95
C ILE A 530 -13.48 3.47 20.22
N GLN A 531 -14.08 3.05 21.34
CA GLN A 531 -13.34 2.81 22.58
C GLN A 531 -12.73 1.41 22.56
N GLN A 532 -11.43 1.35 22.25
CA GLN A 532 -10.70 0.08 22.14
C GLN A 532 -9.92 -0.19 23.43
N THR A 533 -10.12 -1.36 24.00
CA THR A 533 -9.46 -1.81 25.25
C THR A 533 -8.60 -3.04 24.95
N ARG A 534 -7.38 -3.03 25.47
CA ARG A 534 -6.47 -4.17 25.35
C ARG A 534 -6.57 -5.07 26.59
N VAL A 535 -6.57 -6.37 26.36
CA VAL A 535 -6.38 -7.40 27.42
C VAL A 535 -5.02 -7.16 28.11
N ARG A 536 -4.99 -7.28 29.42
CA ARG A 536 -3.82 -7.13 30.30
C ARG A 536 -3.71 -8.34 31.22
N ALA A 537 -3.31 -9.47 30.65
CA ALA A 537 -3.16 -10.73 31.39
C ALA A 537 -2.15 -10.61 32.57
N ASP A 538 -1.18 -9.72 32.44
CA ASP A 538 -0.18 -9.40 33.48
C ASP A 538 -0.77 -8.89 34.79
N ILE A 539 -1.96 -8.29 34.75
CA ILE A 539 -2.70 -7.81 35.93
C ILE A 539 -4.04 -8.54 36.12
N GLY A 540 -4.27 -9.63 35.41
CA GLY A 540 -5.50 -10.43 35.52
C GLY A 540 -6.72 -9.82 34.83
N PHE A 541 -6.55 -8.84 33.94
CA PHE A 541 -7.65 -8.26 33.15
C PHE A 541 -7.78 -8.99 31.80
N ASP A 542 -8.80 -9.80 31.69
CA ASP A 542 -9.07 -10.68 30.54
C ASP A 542 -10.37 -10.32 29.79
N PHE A 543 -10.75 -11.13 28.79
CA PHE A 543 -11.97 -10.93 28.00
C PHE A 543 -13.25 -10.98 28.85
N PRO A 544 -13.47 -11.98 29.75
CA PRO A 544 -14.62 -12.02 30.63
C PRO A 544 -14.74 -10.80 31.55
N ASP A 545 -13.64 -10.35 32.13
CA ASP A 545 -13.65 -9.18 33.02
C ASP A 545 -14.00 -7.89 32.28
N ALA A 546 -13.45 -7.73 31.06
CA ALA A 546 -13.80 -6.60 30.21
C ALA A 546 -15.30 -6.59 29.87
N LEU A 547 -15.85 -7.74 29.47
CA LEU A 547 -17.28 -7.86 29.13
C LEU A 547 -18.19 -7.49 30.31
N ARG A 548 -17.89 -7.99 31.54
CA ARG A 548 -18.65 -7.63 32.75
C ARG A 548 -18.59 -6.13 33.06
N ALA A 549 -17.47 -5.47 32.73
CA ALA A 549 -17.34 -4.03 32.90
C ALA A 549 -18.08 -3.25 31.81
N PHE A 550 -18.01 -3.71 30.57
CA PHE A 550 -18.54 -3.01 29.40
C PHE A 550 -20.06 -2.86 29.43
N VAL A 551 -20.81 -3.87 29.82
CA VAL A 551 -22.28 -3.80 29.93
C VAL A 551 -22.77 -2.67 30.87
N ARG A 552 -21.89 -2.10 31.69
CA ARG A 552 -22.16 -0.94 32.55
C ARG A 552 -21.71 0.39 31.97
N GLN A 553 -21.13 0.38 30.77
CA GLN A 553 -20.62 1.55 30.06
C GLN A 553 -21.59 2.12 29.03
N ASP A 554 -22.84 1.64 29.05
CA ASP A 554 -23.91 2.03 28.12
C ASP A 554 -23.47 1.88 26.62
N PRO A 555 -22.97 0.69 26.21
CA PRO A 555 -22.61 0.43 24.84
C PRO A 555 -23.84 -0.06 24.05
N ASP A 556 -23.87 0.24 22.75
CA ASP A 556 -24.80 -0.40 21.81
C ASP A 556 -24.15 -1.64 21.15
N VAL A 557 -22.86 -1.56 20.89
CA VAL A 557 -22.08 -2.59 20.19
C VAL A 557 -20.83 -2.94 20.98
N ILE A 558 -20.59 -4.22 21.19
CA ILE A 558 -19.41 -4.75 21.87
C ILE A 558 -18.67 -5.67 20.91
N LEU A 559 -17.40 -5.37 20.59
CA LEU A 559 -16.54 -6.33 19.92
C LEU A 559 -15.67 -7.06 20.93
N VAL A 560 -15.72 -8.39 20.89
CA VAL A 560 -14.82 -9.28 21.60
C VAL A 560 -13.86 -9.87 20.58
N GLY A 561 -12.57 -9.61 20.72
CA GLY A 561 -11.56 -10.00 19.72
C GLY A 561 -11.68 -11.47 19.31
N GLU A 562 -11.83 -12.35 20.28
CA GLU A 562 -12.09 -13.78 20.04
C GLU A 562 -12.73 -14.46 21.25
N ILE A 563 -13.46 -15.55 20.99
CA ILE A 563 -14.00 -16.45 22.01
C ILE A 563 -13.17 -17.74 22.00
N ARG A 564 -12.38 -17.98 23.07
CA ARG A 564 -11.53 -19.16 23.20
C ARG A 564 -12.05 -20.17 24.23
N ASP A 565 -12.75 -19.68 25.22
CA ASP A 565 -13.13 -20.42 26.44
C ASP A 565 -14.56 -20.18 26.84
N HIS A 566 -15.04 -21.02 27.76
CA HIS A 566 -16.41 -20.95 28.28
C HIS A 566 -16.75 -19.62 28.96
N PRO A 567 -15.90 -19.04 29.87
CA PRO A 567 -16.21 -17.77 30.50
C PRO A 567 -16.46 -16.62 29.51
N THR A 568 -15.61 -16.51 28.47
CA THR A 568 -15.76 -15.51 27.42
C THR A 568 -17.04 -15.72 26.61
N ALA A 569 -17.33 -16.97 26.22
CA ALA A 569 -18.52 -17.32 25.47
C ALA A 569 -19.82 -17.02 26.27
N LEU A 570 -19.80 -17.33 27.58
CA LEU A 570 -20.94 -17.09 28.47
C LEU A 570 -21.21 -15.59 28.65
N GLU A 571 -20.19 -14.79 28.89
CA GLU A 571 -20.36 -13.34 29.04
C GLU A 571 -20.76 -12.65 27.73
N ALA A 572 -20.26 -13.14 26.57
CA ALA A 572 -20.69 -12.66 25.26
C ALA A 572 -22.19 -12.95 25.02
N ALA A 573 -22.65 -14.16 25.36
CA ALA A 573 -24.08 -14.53 25.27
C ALA A 573 -24.93 -13.67 26.23
N ARG A 574 -24.48 -13.45 27.46
CA ARG A 574 -25.15 -12.57 28.43
C ARG A 574 -25.27 -11.13 27.98
N ALA A 575 -24.20 -10.57 27.42
CA ALA A 575 -24.21 -9.22 26.87
C ALA A 575 -25.25 -9.11 25.74
N SER A 576 -25.32 -10.11 24.88
CA SER A 576 -26.32 -10.20 23.82
C SER A 576 -27.74 -10.24 24.38
N GLN A 577 -28.01 -11.05 25.41
CA GLN A 577 -29.31 -11.17 26.08
C GLN A 577 -29.74 -9.87 26.77
N THR A 578 -28.79 -9.05 27.19
CA THR A 578 -29.09 -7.78 27.88
C THR A 578 -29.24 -6.59 26.93
N GLY A 579 -29.35 -6.83 25.62
CA GLY A 579 -29.72 -5.81 24.65
C GLY A 579 -28.54 -5.21 23.87
N HIS A 580 -27.37 -5.88 23.82
CA HIS A 580 -26.20 -5.40 23.10
C HIS A 580 -25.95 -6.21 21.83
N LEU A 581 -25.52 -5.58 20.76
CA LEU A 581 -24.97 -6.27 19.60
C LEU A 581 -23.53 -6.69 19.90
N VAL A 582 -23.29 -8.00 19.94
CA VAL A 582 -21.96 -8.57 20.19
C VAL A 582 -21.37 -9.07 18.88
N LEU A 583 -20.18 -8.59 18.54
CA LEU A 583 -19.38 -9.02 17.41
C LEU A 583 -18.18 -9.79 17.92
N SER A 584 -17.90 -10.98 17.39
CA SER A 584 -16.73 -11.74 17.83
C SER A 584 -16.19 -12.68 16.77
N THR A 585 -15.06 -13.33 17.08
CA THR A 585 -14.45 -14.35 16.22
C THR A 585 -14.36 -15.69 16.91
N LEU A 586 -14.39 -16.75 16.09
CA LEU A 586 -14.08 -18.12 16.49
C LEU A 586 -13.11 -18.76 15.46
N HIS A 587 -12.35 -19.74 15.92
CA HIS A 587 -11.56 -20.58 15.05
C HIS A 587 -12.35 -21.82 14.66
N CYS A 588 -13.07 -21.74 13.53
CA CYS A 588 -13.87 -22.81 12.95
C CYS A 588 -13.61 -22.89 11.45
N ASN A 589 -13.91 -24.03 10.83
CA ASN A 589 -13.68 -24.24 9.41
C ASN A 589 -14.81 -23.68 8.54
N ASP A 590 -16.05 -23.75 8.98
CA ASP A 590 -17.23 -23.26 8.28
C ASP A 590 -18.24 -22.62 9.24
N ALA A 591 -19.34 -22.11 8.69
CA ALA A 591 -20.33 -21.37 9.47
C ALA A 591 -21.12 -22.29 10.42
N VAL A 592 -21.34 -23.53 10.05
CA VAL A 592 -22.09 -24.50 10.88
C VAL A 592 -21.25 -25.01 12.04
N ASP A 593 -19.95 -25.20 11.82
CA ASP A 593 -18.99 -25.60 12.86
C ASP A 593 -18.97 -24.62 14.04
N ALA A 594 -19.29 -23.35 13.81
CA ALA A 594 -19.36 -22.35 14.87
C ALA A 594 -20.45 -22.68 15.91
N ILE A 595 -21.55 -23.25 15.49
CA ILE A 595 -22.63 -23.70 16.40
C ILE A 595 -22.12 -24.85 17.27
N GLN A 596 -21.46 -25.82 16.66
CA GLN A 596 -20.85 -26.94 17.39
C GLN A 596 -19.79 -26.45 18.36
N ARG A 597 -18.93 -25.52 17.93
CA ARG A 597 -17.88 -24.92 18.79
C ARG A 597 -18.46 -24.21 20.01
N LEU A 598 -19.57 -23.47 19.86
CA LEU A 598 -20.25 -22.86 21.00
C LEU A 598 -20.82 -23.91 21.95
N ARG A 599 -21.33 -25.04 21.45
CA ARG A 599 -21.78 -26.19 22.27
C ARG A 599 -20.58 -26.82 23.01
N ASP A 600 -19.47 -27.02 22.35
CA ASP A 600 -18.23 -27.55 22.94
C ASP A 600 -17.67 -26.62 24.05
N LEU A 601 -17.96 -25.32 23.95
CA LEU A 601 -17.70 -24.33 25.00
C LEU A 601 -18.83 -24.32 26.08
N ASP A 602 -19.68 -25.34 26.13
CA ASP A 602 -20.72 -25.53 27.13
C ASP A 602 -21.76 -24.38 27.18
N ILE A 603 -22.05 -23.76 26.03
CA ILE A 603 -23.13 -22.78 25.92
C ILE A 603 -24.44 -23.50 25.62
N HIS A 604 -25.43 -23.20 26.44
CA HIS A 604 -26.73 -23.86 26.34
C HIS A 604 -27.38 -23.66 24.95
N PRO A 605 -27.87 -24.73 24.29
CA PRO A 605 -28.40 -24.65 22.93
C PRO A 605 -29.51 -23.59 22.74
N ASN A 606 -30.38 -23.39 23.72
CA ASN A 606 -31.40 -22.35 23.65
C ASN A 606 -30.79 -20.92 23.68
N SER A 607 -29.69 -20.73 24.40
CA SER A 607 -28.99 -19.44 24.39
C SER A 607 -28.33 -19.20 23.04
N ILE A 608 -27.72 -20.21 22.43
CA ILE A 608 -27.20 -20.10 21.06
C ILE A 608 -28.33 -19.76 20.09
N ALA A 609 -29.44 -20.49 20.17
CA ALA A 609 -30.60 -20.32 19.28
C ALA A 609 -31.24 -18.93 19.39
N SER A 610 -31.32 -18.35 20.60
CA SER A 610 -31.90 -17.02 20.80
C SER A 610 -30.99 -15.90 20.39
N GLU A 611 -29.67 -15.99 20.67
CA GLU A 611 -28.73 -14.87 20.54
C GLU A 611 -28.02 -14.86 19.21
N LEU A 612 -27.70 -16.00 18.61
CA LEU A 612 -26.95 -16.06 17.37
C LEU A 612 -27.77 -15.54 16.19
N LEU A 613 -27.33 -14.45 15.57
CA LEU A 613 -27.97 -13.82 14.40
C LEU A 613 -27.41 -14.34 13.09
N ALA A 614 -26.10 -14.46 13.02
CA ALA A 614 -25.41 -14.91 11.81
C ALA A 614 -24.01 -15.44 12.12
N VAL A 615 -23.53 -16.28 11.23
CA VAL A 615 -22.12 -16.69 11.17
C VAL A 615 -21.59 -16.45 9.77
N MET A 616 -20.44 -15.80 9.70
CA MET A 616 -19.71 -15.54 8.46
C MET A 616 -18.37 -16.28 8.50
N ALA A 617 -18.21 -17.35 7.73
CA ALA A 617 -16.93 -18.00 7.60
C ALA A 617 -16.12 -17.37 6.47
N GLN A 618 -14.82 -17.25 6.67
CA GLN A 618 -13.94 -16.48 5.79
C GLN A 618 -12.61 -17.17 5.52
N ARG A 619 -12.18 -17.09 4.26
CA ARG A 619 -10.83 -17.45 3.79
C ARG A 619 -10.28 -16.30 2.94
N LEU A 620 -8.98 -16.29 2.71
CA LEU A 620 -8.34 -15.38 1.77
C LEU A 620 -7.87 -16.16 0.54
N ALA A 621 -8.14 -15.61 -0.63
CA ALA A 621 -7.64 -16.09 -1.91
C ALA A 621 -6.78 -15.01 -2.58
N LYS A 622 -5.78 -15.38 -3.34
CA LYS A 622 -4.97 -14.44 -4.12
C LYS A 622 -5.77 -13.85 -5.27
N ARG A 623 -5.64 -12.56 -5.47
CA ARG A 623 -6.24 -11.87 -6.61
C ARG A 623 -5.36 -12.00 -7.83
N ILE A 624 -5.96 -12.21 -8.99
CA ILE A 624 -5.26 -12.09 -10.28
C ILE A 624 -4.79 -10.65 -10.43
N CYS A 625 -3.54 -10.48 -10.85
CA CYS A 625 -3.01 -9.16 -11.15
C CYS A 625 -3.82 -8.52 -12.29
N PRO A 626 -4.40 -7.33 -12.12
CA PRO A 626 -5.26 -6.73 -13.13
C PRO A 626 -4.53 -6.40 -14.44
N ASP A 627 -3.21 -6.11 -14.34
CA ASP A 627 -2.43 -5.66 -15.49
C ASP A 627 -2.01 -6.82 -16.42
N CYS A 628 -1.96 -8.05 -15.92
CA CYS A 628 -1.57 -9.21 -16.72
C CYS A 628 -2.62 -10.33 -16.74
N LYS A 629 -3.86 -10.03 -16.36
CA LYS A 629 -5.00 -10.96 -16.43
C LYS A 629 -5.28 -11.38 -17.86
N GLN A 630 -5.43 -12.67 -18.09
CA GLN A 630 -5.81 -13.25 -19.36
C GLN A 630 -6.71 -14.47 -19.16
N PRO A 631 -7.54 -14.85 -20.16
CA PRO A 631 -8.24 -16.14 -20.16
C PRO A 631 -7.24 -17.28 -20.03
N ALA A 632 -7.58 -18.30 -19.26
CA ALA A 632 -6.75 -19.47 -19.02
C ALA A 632 -7.53 -20.75 -19.30
N GLU A 633 -6.83 -21.78 -19.76
CA GLU A 633 -7.40 -23.12 -19.81
C GLU A 633 -7.59 -23.65 -18.38
N PRO A 634 -8.77 -24.16 -18.04
CA PRO A 634 -9.03 -24.68 -16.70
C PRO A 634 -8.26 -25.99 -16.46
N ASP A 635 -7.69 -26.11 -15.26
CA ASP A 635 -7.07 -27.35 -14.79
C ASP A 635 -8.13 -28.47 -14.73
N ALA A 636 -7.93 -29.53 -15.49
CA ALA A 636 -8.89 -30.62 -15.64
C ALA A 636 -9.14 -31.36 -14.32
N ALA A 637 -8.14 -31.48 -13.44
CA ALA A 637 -8.30 -32.14 -12.15
C ALA A 637 -9.20 -31.33 -11.23
N ILE A 638 -8.96 -30.02 -11.14
CA ILE A 638 -9.77 -29.12 -10.33
C ILE A 638 -11.21 -29.07 -10.86
N VAL A 639 -11.39 -29.00 -12.19
CA VAL A 639 -12.71 -28.98 -12.82
C VAL A 639 -13.49 -30.26 -12.57
N ALA A 640 -12.82 -31.41 -12.63
CA ALA A 640 -13.47 -32.71 -12.31
C ALA A 640 -13.96 -32.81 -10.86
N GLU A 641 -13.22 -32.22 -9.91
CA GLU A 641 -13.65 -32.14 -8.51
C GLU A 641 -14.82 -31.16 -8.32
N LEU A 642 -14.79 -30.01 -9.03
CA LEU A 642 -15.84 -28.98 -8.93
C LEU A 642 -17.16 -29.39 -9.60
N PHE A 643 -17.08 -30.10 -10.70
CA PHE A 643 -18.19 -30.47 -11.56
C PHE A 643 -18.14 -31.95 -11.91
N PRO A 644 -18.44 -32.85 -10.94
CA PRO A 644 -18.32 -34.29 -11.15
C PRO A 644 -19.31 -34.84 -12.20
N GLU A 645 -20.34 -34.08 -12.57
CA GLU A 645 -21.34 -34.51 -13.53
C GLU A 645 -21.19 -33.82 -14.87
N GLU A 646 -21.35 -32.51 -14.92
CA GLU A 646 -21.29 -31.72 -16.14
C GLU A 646 -20.71 -30.33 -15.83
N VAL A 647 -19.77 -29.88 -16.66
CA VAL A 647 -19.20 -28.54 -16.58
C VAL A 647 -20.17 -27.54 -17.21
N PRO A 648 -20.58 -26.47 -16.52
CA PRO A 648 -21.45 -25.46 -17.10
C PRO A 648 -20.88 -24.87 -18.39
N ALA A 649 -21.69 -24.74 -19.44
CA ALA A 649 -21.25 -24.27 -20.76
C ALA A 649 -20.65 -22.86 -20.74
N ASN A 650 -21.00 -22.05 -19.75
CA ASN A 650 -20.49 -20.69 -19.57
C ASN A 650 -19.31 -20.61 -18.58
N PHE A 651 -18.81 -21.76 -18.08
CA PHE A 651 -17.66 -21.76 -17.17
C PHE A 651 -16.42 -21.24 -17.88
N ARG A 652 -15.80 -20.27 -17.26
CA ARG A 652 -14.55 -19.64 -17.71
C ARG A 652 -13.68 -19.32 -16.54
N CYS A 653 -12.39 -19.35 -16.74
CA CYS A 653 -11.43 -18.95 -15.73
C CYS A 653 -10.32 -18.07 -16.35
N PHE A 654 -9.61 -17.40 -15.48
CA PHE A 654 -8.56 -16.47 -15.82
C PHE A 654 -7.32 -16.74 -14.98
N ALA A 655 -6.17 -16.34 -15.49
CA ALA A 655 -4.90 -16.36 -14.75
C ALA A 655 -4.10 -15.11 -15.08
N GLY A 656 -3.15 -14.78 -14.24
CA GLY A 656 -2.17 -13.73 -14.53
C GLY A 656 -0.96 -14.35 -15.23
N LYS A 657 -0.55 -13.75 -16.36
CA LYS A 657 0.66 -14.15 -17.09
C LYS A 657 1.95 -13.89 -16.32
N GLY A 658 1.93 -12.97 -15.36
CA GLY A 658 3.09 -12.38 -14.74
C GLY A 658 3.51 -11.06 -15.44
N CYS A 659 3.77 -10.04 -14.67
CA CYS A 659 4.27 -8.73 -15.13
C CYS A 659 5.07 -8.06 -14.02
N ASN A 660 5.67 -6.91 -14.29
CA ASN A 660 6.46 -6.18 -13.29
C ASN A 660 5.66 -5.78 -12.06
N ARG A 661 4.40 -5.35 -12.25
CA ARG A 661 3.57 -4.96 -11.11
C ARG A 661 3.37 -6.07 -10.09
N CYS A 662 3.32 -7.30 -10.53
CA CYS A 662 3.19 -8.47 -9.67
C CYS A 662 4.51 -9.25 -9.51
N ASN A 663 5.65 -8.70 -9.94
CA ASN A 663 6.97 -9.33 -9.92
C ASN A 663 6.94 -10.76 -10.49
N GLY A 664 6.31 -10.94 -11.66
CA GLY A 664 6.19 -12.23 -12.34
C GLY A 664 5.17 -13.21 -11.73
N ARG A 665 4.57 -12.91 -10.57
CA ARG A 665 3.70 -13.84 -9.82
C ARG A 665 2.36 -14.12 -10.49
N GLY A 666 1.88 -13.24 -11.34
CA GLY A 666 0.54 -13.33 -11.93
C GLY A 666 -0.59 -12.97 -10.94
N THR A 667 -0.29 -12.88 -9.64
CA THR A 667 -1.23 -12.49 -8.58
C THR A 667 -0.71 -11.28 -7.82
N LEU A 668 -1.63 -10.47 -7.27
CA LEU A 668 -1.30 -9.26 -6.51
C LEU A 668 -2.37 -8.99 -5.47
N GLY A 669 -1.99 -9.12 -4.19
CA GLY A 669 -2.89 -8.96 -3.06
C GLY A 669 -3.87 -10.12 -2.88
N GLN A 670 -4.69 -10.00 -1.85
CA GLN A 670 -5.67 -11.01 -1.46
C GLN A 670 -7.08 -10.43 -1.45
N ILE A 671 -8.08 -11.30 -1.56
CA ILE A 671 -9.50 -10.98 -1.42
C ILE A 671 -10.16 -12.02 -0.53
N ALA A 672 -11.16 -11.61 0.25
CA ALA A 672 -11.88 -12.55 1.08
C ALA A 672 -12.95 -13.32 0.28
N VAL A 673 -13.05 -14.60 0.60
CA VAL A 673 -14.12 -15.51 0.17
C VAL A 673 -14.97 -15.79 1.37
N PHE A 674 -16.27 -15.61 1.24
CA PHE A 674 -17.21 -15.69 2.34
C PHE A 674 -18.16 -16.86 2.21
N GLU A 675 -18.43 -17.55 3.31
CA GLU A 675 -19.62 -18.35 3.53
C GLU A 675 -20.50 -17.58 4.52
N PHE A 676 -21.78 -17.42 4.23
CA PHE A 676 -22.66 -16.56 5.02
C PHE A 676 -23.97 -17.28 5.40
N MET A 677 -24.13 -17.56 6.68
CA MET A 677 -25.30 -18.19 7.26
C MET A 677 -26.07 -17.20 8.14
N LEU A 678 -27.30 -16.87 7.76
CA LEU A 678 -28.25 -16.19 8.66
C LEU A 678 -28.99 -17.23 9.50
N VAL A 679 -29.10 -16.98 10.79
CA VAL A 679 -29.82 -17.87 11.72
C VAL A 679 -31.32 -17.53 11.71
N ASN A 680 -32.06 -18.20 10.83
CA ASN A 680 -33.52 -18.09 10.71
C ASN A 680 -34.22 -18.98 11.75
N THR A 681 -35.56 -18.99 11.71
CA THR A 681 -36.39 -19.77 12.65
C THR A 681 -36.11 -21.28 12.58
N ASP A 682 -35.86 -21.82 11.38
CA ASP A 682 -35.63 -23.26 11.21
C ASP A 682 -34.27 -23.68 11.79
N ILE A 683 -33.27 -22.86 11.57
CA ILE A 683 -31.94 -23.07 12.16
C ILE A 683 -31.99 -22.91 13.68
N ARG A 684 -32.75 -21.94 14.23
CA ARG A 684 -32.95 -21.77 15.66
C ARG A 684 -33.58 -23.03 16.29
N ASN A 685 -34.64 -23.55 15.66
CA ASN A 685 -35.29 -24.78 16.08
C ASN A 685 -34.34 -25.98 16.05
N ALA A 686 -33.55 -26.11 15.00
CA ALA A 686 -32.53 -27.15 14.86
C ALA A 686 -31.45 -27.08 15.94
N ILE A 687 -30.98 -25.86 16.26
CA ILE A 687 -30.02 -25.63 17.35
C ILE A 687 -30.62 -26.05 18.68
N SER A 688 -31.88 -25.64 19.01
CA SER A 688 -32.57 -25.99 20.25
C SER A 688 -32.82 -27.48 20.35
N GLN A 689 -33.11 -28.16 19.24
CA GLN A 689 -33.29 -29.61 19.16
C GLN A 689 -31.97 -30.38 19.15
N GLN A 690 -30.84 -29.68 19.23
CA GLN A 690 -29.49 -30.26 19.20
C GLN A 690 -29.24 -31.16 17.98
N LYS A 691 -29.75 -30.77 16.80
CA LYS A 691 -29.53 -31.50 15.57
C LYS A 691 -28.03 -31.60 15.23
N THR A 692 -27.68 -32.61 14.46
CA THR A 692 -26.32 -32.84 14.01
C THR A 692 -25.80 -31.71 13.09
N ALA A 693 -24.50 -31.56 12.96
CA ALA A 693 -23.91 -30.58 12.04
C ALA A 693 -24.43 -30.76 10.61
N THR A 694 -24.58 -32.00 10.15
CA THR A 694 -25.10 -32.31 8.81
C THR A 694 -26.56 -31.82 8.65
N GLU A 695 -27.42 -32.06 9.61
CA GLU A 695 -28.81 -31.59 9.56
C GLU A 695 -28.91 -30.06 9.63
N LEU A 696 -28.09 -29.43 10.47
CA LEU A 696 -27.99 -27.97 10.55
C LEU A 696 -27.54 -27.37 9.22
N ARG A 697 -26.55 -28.01 8.57
CA ARG A 697 -26.04 -27.56 7.28
C ARG A 697 -27.13 -27.62 6.19
N TRP A 698 -27.87 -28.70 6.12
CA TRP A 698 -29.01 -28.80 5.17
C TRP A 698 -30.07 -27.73 5.42
N GLN A 699 -30.40 -27.46 6.67
CA GLN A 699 -31.33 -26.38 6.98
C GLN A 699 -30.77 -24.99 6.65
N ALA A 700 -29.48 -24.79 6.82
CA ALA A 700 -28.82 -23.55 6.43
C ALA A 700 -28.87 -23.36 4.91
N LEU A 701 -28.59 -24.39 4.13
CA LEU A 701 -28.68 -24.39 2.67
C LEU A 701 -30.11 -24.12 2.19
N ASP A 702 -31.12 -24.83 2.75
CA ASP A 702 -32.53 -24.59 2.46
C ASP A 702 -32.95 -23.14 2.83
N GLY A 703 -32.35 -22.58 3.88
CA GLY A 703 -32.54 -21.20 4.33
C GLY A 703 -31.81 -20.14 3.48
N GLY A 704 -31.13 -20.55 2.42
CA GLY A 704 -30.45 -19.66 1.50
C GLY A 704 -29.06 -19.22 1.97
N MET A 705 -28.37 -20.07 2.73
CA MET A 705 -26.94 -19.85 3.07
C MET A 705 -26.12 -19.69 1.79
N ILE A 706 -25.25 -18.68 1.79
CA ILE A 706 -24.25 -18.52 0.72
C ILE A 706 -23.07 -19.41 1.08
N THR A 707 -22.76 -20.39 0.25
CA THR A 707 -21.65 -21.30 0.51
C THR A 707 -20.29 -20.67 0.14
N MET A 708 -19.23 -21.15 0.78
CA MET A 708 -17.85 -20.76 0.42
C MET A 708 -17.56 -21.11 -1.05
N ARG A 709 -18.08 -22.26 -1.52
CA ARG A 709 -17.92 -22.73 -2.89
C ARG A 709 -18.54 -21.78 -3.90
N ASP A 710 -19.79 -21.37 -3.69
CA ASP A 710 -20.49 -20.49 -4.62
C ASP A 710 -19.82 -19.12 -4.68
N SER A 711 -19.40 -18.59 -3.52
CA SER A 711 -18.64 -17.34 -3.45
C SER A 711 -17.32 -17.44 -4.19
N ALA A 712 -16.58 -18.52 -4.00
CA ALA A 712 -15.29 -18.72 -4.67
C ALA A 712 -15.44 -18.91 -6.19
N LEU A 713 -16.43 -19.69 -6.63
CA LEU A 713 -16.72 -19.89 -8.05
C LEU A 713 -17.11 -18.60 -8.75
N ASN A 714 -17.93 -17.76 -8.12
CA ASN A 714 -18.29 -16.46 -8.68
C ASN A 714 -17.02 -15.59 -8.91
N LEU A 715 -16.10 -15.56 -7.94
CA LEU A 715 -14.85 -14.83 -8.09
C LEU A 715 -13.94 -15.40 -9.20
N VAL A 716 -13.96 -16.71 -9.43
CA VAL A 716 -13.23 -17.35 -10.54
C VAL A 716 -13.83 -16.94 -11.89
N VAL A 717 -15.16 -17.03 -12.04
CA VAL A 717 -15.88 -16.70 -13.29
C VAL A 717 -15.74 -15.22 -13.63
N GLU A 718 -15.74 -14.34 -12.63
CA GLU A 718 -15.45 -12.90 -12.78
C GLU A 718 -13.98 -12.63 -13.08
N GLY A 719 -13.11 -13.63 -12.88
CA GLY A 719 -11.66 -13.52 -13.09
C GLY A 719 -11.02 -12.60 -12.04
N ILE A 720 -11.48 -12.66 -10.83
CA ILE A 720 -10.88 -11.97 -9.68
C ILE A 720 -9.83 -12.86 -9.03
N ILE A 721 -10.11 -14.16 -8.88
CA ILE A 721 -9.16 -15.15 -8.38
C ILE A 721 -8.88 -16.22 -9.43
N PRO A 722 -7.69 -16.81 -9.47
CA PRO A 722 -7.40 -17.92 -10.38
C PRO A 722 -8.04 -19.22 -9.86
N LEU A 723 -8.35 -20.13 -10.78
CA LEU A 723 -8.93 -21.44 -10.46
C LEU A 723 -8.07 -22.25 -9.46
N SER A 724 -6.75 -22.11 -9.53
CA SER A 724 -5.79 -22.77 -8.66
C SER A 724 -5.87 -22.39 -7.17
N GLU A 725 -6.60 -21.33 -6.83
CA GLU A 725 -6.82 -20.95 -5.43
C GLU A 725 -7.97 -21.72 -4.78
N LEU A 726 -8.88 -22.33 -5.56
CA LEU A 726 -10.02 -23.04 -4.99
C LEU A 726 -9.64 -24.20 -4.03
N PRO A 727 -8.69 -25.08 -4.37
CA PRO A 727 -8.28 -26.14 -3.45
C PRO A 727 -7.61 -25.65 -2.16
N LYS A 728 -7.15 -24.39 -2.12
CA LYS A 728 -6.58 -23.76 -0.92
C LYS A 728 -7.65 -23.13 -0.02
N VAL A 729 -8.77 -22.72 -0.61
CA VAL A 729 -9.88 -22.04 0.06
C VAL A 729 -10.94 -23.01 0.51
N LEU A 730 -11.25 -24.01 -0.33
CA LEU A 730 -12.28 -25.00 -0.09
C LEU A 730 -11.70 -26.27 0.52
N LEU A 731 -12.41 -26.87 1.46
CA LEU A 731 -12.13 -28.23 1.88
C LEU A 731 -12.42 -29.18 0.70
N GLN A 732 -11.63 -30.25 0.56
CA GLN A 732 -11.78 -31.20 -0.54
C GLN A 732 -13.23 -31.73 -0.66
N GLU A 733 -13.85 -32.05 0.45
CA GLU A 733 -15.26 -32.51 0.53
C GLU A 733 -16.29 -31.44 0.13
N ARG A 734 -15.87 -30.18 0.01
CA ARG A 734 -16.70 -29.03 -0.36
C ARG A 734 -16.42 -28.50 -1.78
N MET A 735 -15.56 -29.20 -2.53
CA MET A 735 -15.28 -28.84 -3.93
C MET A 735 -16.48 -29.15 -4.82
N ALA A 736 -17.09 -30.31 -4.65
CA ALA A 736 -18.31 -30.68 -5.34
C ALA A 736 -19.56 -29.99 -4.77
N PRO A 737 -20.63 -29.85 -5.57
CA PRO A 737 -21.92 -29.39 -5.07
C PRO A 737 -22.43 -30.28 -3.94
N GLU A 738 -22.92 -29.68 -2.85
CA GLU A 738 -23.52 -30.45 -1.75
C GLU A 738 -24.82 -31.09 -2.19
N GLN A 739 -24.97 -32.42 -2.01
CA GLN A 739 -26.14 -33.18 -2.39
C GLN A 739 -26.83 -33.76 -1.16
N ARG A 740 -28.16 -33.53 -1.00
CA ARG A 740 -28.98 -34.36 -0.16
C ARG A 740 -29.08 -35.75 -0.78
N GLY A 741 -28.81 -36.80 -0.01
CA GLY A 741 -28.87 -38.17 -0.50
C GLY A 741 -30.11 -38.42 -1.36
N GLY A 742 -29.93 -38.42 -2.70
CA GLY A 742 -30.92 -38.84 -3.68
C GLY A 742 -31.73 -37.77 -4.41
N THR A 743 -31.63 -36.48 -4.12
CA THR A 743 -32.33 -35.44 -4.90
C THR A 743 -31.38 -34.28 -5.27
N ARG A 744 -31.13 -34.16 -6.56
CA ARG A 744 -30.32 -33.10 -7.18
C ARG A 744 -31.13 -31.83 -7.26
N GLN A 745 -30.57 -30.67 -6.86
CA GLN A 745 -31.05 -29.38 -7.32
C GLN A 745 -30.03 -28.82 -8.36
N PRO A 746 -30.52 -28.42 -9.53
CA PRO A 746 -29.67 -27.73 -10.51
C PRO A 746 -29.34 -26.31 -10.03
N LEU A 747 -28.13 -25.86 -10.37
CA LEU A 747 -27.65 -24.49 -10.21
C LEU A 747 -28.48 -23.48 -11.00
#